data_9b7416c146fceb330b5cf5d403678a2b
#
_entry.id   9b7416c146fceb330b5cf5d403678a2b
#
_cell.length_a   1.000
_cell.length_b   1.000
_cell.length_c   1.000
_cell.angle_alpha   90.00
_cell.angle_beta   90.00
_cell.angle_gamma   90.00
#
_symmetry.space_group_name_H-M   'P 1'
#
loop_
_entity.id
_entity.type
_entity.pdbx_description
1 polymer ?
#
loop_
_entity_poly.entity_id
_entity_poly.type
_entity_poly.pdbx_seq_one_letter_code
_entity_poly.pdbx_strand_id
1 'polypeptide(L)'
;VRIRDLRPHPAGPVRPEPSCPLPDNLATVDDPRPSQPNSAQPSADAAQPPAGQSPAAEQRPGGEQPDDDRHSYPQHWEADVLLRDGGTARIRPITPADAERLVEFYEQVSDQSKYFRFFAPYPRLSDRDVRRFTHHDYINRVGLAVVVRDRFIATVRYDRIDPDGRPSASGTDAEVAFLVQDAHQGRGVASALLEHIAAVAQERGIRRFTAEVLPENRKMVKVFTDAGYVQRRSFAEGVVHLEFDLEPTAASLAVMRAREHRAEARSVQRLLTPRSVAVLGVSRSPQSVGRALLRNLAGFQGPVYAVNRKAPPGTELEGVPTHRSLLEIEGPVDLAVIAVPEPAVPQAVAECGAHGVQGLVVVTAGYAETGPEGRDRQRALVRQARAAGMRVIGPNAFGLLNTDPEQPLNASLAPVLPERGPFGLFCQSGAVGVALLEATHRRGMGISSFASVGNRADVSGNDWLQYWEEDPATEVVLLYLESFGNPRKFTRIARRLAGTKPVVVVKGARHTGSLPPGHAVQAAVGGLQDATVDALFRQAGVLRVDTITELLDTGELLAAQPLPAGDRVAVVGNSDSLGLLTYDACLGAGLRPRTPVDLTTAATGENFRIALETALGDPAVDAVVAVAIPPIAAQTAVTPDLGADEPEFAEALTEAGTRAAELGKPLLLVHLALTELPQRLRLVGIPAYPRPERAVDALTQAVHYADWRRRTAEAEQTARVPEFERIDEAGARALITEALRTRPAAAPSRPAGAPGAAGKWRTFPDDRAAALLACYGIDVVPTLPAPDEESAVRAAAALGYPVALKATAEHLRHRPDLGSVRLDLTGEAGLRRAYRELDALLGGAERVRPVVQRMAPRGVDTVIGATVDPGVGAILSFGLAGAPAELLGDVAHRLIPATDRDAASLIREVRAAPLLFGWRGAVPVDTDALEELLLRVSRLVDDLPEVASVDLEPVVVAPHGLAVLEARVRIAPLPVRTDLGPRAMSTL
;
A
#
# COMPACT_ATOMS: atom_id res chain seq x y z
N VAL A 1 -2.66 23.32 54.70
CA VAL A 1 -1.66 24.32 55.06
C VAL A 1 -1.49 25.27 53.91
N ARG A 2 -1.54 26.56 54.24
CA ARG A 2 -1.75 27.71 53.34
C ARG A 2 -0.61 27.93 52.35
N ILE A 3 -0.98 28.22 51.12
CA ILE A 3 -0.15 28.87 50.07
C ILE A 3 -0.14 30.38 50.38
N ARG A 4 1.06 30.99 50.45
CA ARG A 4 1.25 32.45 50.27
C ARG A 4 2.66 32.77 49.76
N ASP A 5 2.70 33.52 48.67
CA ASP A 5 3.66 34.53 48.24
C ASP A 5 5.06 34.06 47.72
N LEU A 6 5.21 34.05 46.41
CA LEU A 6 6.44 34.46 45.73
C LEU A 6 6.11 35.31 44.47
N ARG A 7 6.40 36.60 44.53
CA ARG A 7 6.38 37.55 43.41
C ARG A 7 7.67 37.41 42.61
N PRO A 8 7.65 37.64 41.30
CA PRO A 8 8.87 37.60 40.49
C PRO A 8 9.66 38.91 40.58
N HIS A 9 10.98 38.80 40.66
CA HIS A 9 11.94 39.90 40.54
C HIS A 9 12.21 40.20 39.06
N PRO A 10 12.46 41.47 38.66
CA PRO A 10 12.71 41.87 37.28
C PRO A 10 14.14 41.56 36.85
N ALA A 11 14.28 41.04 35.62
CA ALA A 11 15.56 40.80 34.98
C ALA A 11 16.22 42.12 34.53
N GLY A 12 17.49 42.31 34.91
CA GLY A 12 18.37 43.35 34.40
C GLY A 12 19.02 42.99 33.08
N PRO A 13 19.56 43.97 32.33
CA PRO A 13 19.95 43.75 30.94
C PRO A 13 21.31 43.03 30.83
N VAL A 14 21.32 42.01 29.94
CA VAL A 14 22.53 41.28 29.52
C VAL A 14 23.25 42.08 28.45
N ARG A 15 24.54 42.34 28.67
CA ARG A 15 25.48 42.91 27.67
C ARG A 15 25.92 41.85 26.70
N PRO A 16 26.12 42.16 25.39
CA PRO A 16 26.66 41.20 24.43
C PRO A 16 28.21 41.13 24.54
N GLU A 17 28.74 39.94 24.51
CA GLU A 17 30.18 39.66 24.33
C GLU A 17 30.53 39.56 22.84
N PRO A 18 31.83 39.79 22.47
CA PRO A 18 32.25 40.19 21.13
C PRO A 18 32.45 39.01 20.17
N SER A 19 32.09 39.29 18.91
CA SER A 19 32.29 38.44 17.74
C SER A 19 33.75 38.30 17.35
N CYS A 20 34.19 37.09 17.02
CA CYS A 20 35.46 36.75 16.38
C CYS A 20 35.35 36.98 14.85
N PRO A 21 36.40 37.50 14.19
CA PRO A 21 36.32 37.91 12.79
C PRO A 21 36.56 36.75 11.80
N LEU A 22 35.77 36.73 10.75
CA LEU A 22 36.01 35.95 9.52
C LEU A 22 36.84 36.81 8.54
N PRO A 23 37.68 36.23 7.72
CA PRO A 23 38.50 36.98 6.79
C PRO A 23 37.79 37.39 5.52
N ASP A 24 37.97 38.69 5.17
CA ASP A 24 37.55 39.30 3.90
C ASP A 24 38.25 38.64 2.72
N ASN A 25 37.48 38.23 1.71
CA ASN A 25 37.84 38.32 0.31
C ASN A 25 36.63 38.00 -0.55
N LEU A 26 35.90 39.00 -0.96
CA LEU A 26 35.05 38.98 -2.11
C LEU A 26 35.12 40.31 -2.87
N ALA A 27 35.77 40.22 -4.02
CA ALA A 27 35.79 41.28 -4.99
C ALA A 27 34.40 41.53 -5.58
N THR A 28 34.05 42.79 -5.60
CA THR A 28 32.90 43.38 -6.30
C THR A 28 32.97 43.11 -7.81
N VAL A 29 31.88 42.60 -8.37
CA VAL A 29 31.58 42.72 -9.81
C VAL A 29 30.18 43.29 -9.96
N ASP A 30 30.15 44.39 -10.73
CA ASP A 30 28.98 45.21 -11.07
C ASP A 30 27.83 44.45 -11.74
N ASP A 31 26.64 44.86 -11.38
CA ASP A 31 25.36 44.57 -12.02
C ASP A 31 25.18 45.40 -13.32
N PRO A 32 24.85 44.86 -14.45
CA PRO A 32 24.16 45.62 -15.45
C PRO A 32 22.77 45.03 -15.75
N ARG A 33 21.72 45.79 -15.47
CA ARG A 33 20.36 45.60 -15.99
C ARG A 33 20.37 45.62 -17.51
N PRO A 34 19.67 44.73 -18.22
CA PRO A 34 19.35 44.95 -19.59
C PRO A 34 18.00 45.67 -19.75
N SER A 35 18.10 46.81 -20.42
CA SER A 35 17.03 47.59 -20.99
C SER A 35 16.23 46.81 -22.07
N GLN A 36 14.92 47.08 -22.09
CA GLN A 36 14.02 46.65 -23.17
C GLN A 36 14.41 47.21 -24.54
N PRO A 37 14.20 46.51 -25.62
CA PRO A 37 14.05 47.12 -26.92
C PRO A 37 12.61 47.19 -27.39
N ASN A 38 12.34 48.33 -27.95
CA ASN A 38 11.16 48.87 -28.58
C ASN A 38 10.69 48.05 -29.77
N SER A 39 9.39 48.10 -29.98
CA SER A 39 8.61 47.77 -31.14
C SER A 39 9.11 48.30 -32.48
N ALA A 40 9.14 47.44 -33.50
CA ALA A 40 8.96 47.86 -34.89
C ALA A 40 8.26 46.76 -35.67
N GLN A 41 7.04 47.07 -36.11
CA GLN A 41 6.35 46.36 -37.21
C GLN A 41 7.04 46.68 -38.55
N PRO A 42 6.94 45.78 -39.49
CA PRO A 42 6.71 46.18 -40.87
C PRO A 42 5.41 45.56 -41.45
N SER A 43 4.81 46.42 -42.22
CA SER A 43 3.60 46.40 -43.01
C SER A 43 3.56 45.29 -44.08
N ALA A 44 2.29 45.03 -44.40
CA ALA A 44 1.77 44.20 -45.47
C ALA A 44 2.36 44.46 -46.88
N ASP A 45 2.39 43.40 -47.69
CA ASP A 45 1.68 43.29 -48.98
C ASP A 45 2.04 41.96 -49.67
N ALA A 46 1.06 41.27 -50.11
CA ALA A 46 0.90 40.67 -51.44
C ALA A 46 -0.03 39.47 -51.51
N ALA A 47 -1.17 39.74 -52.10
CA ALA A 47 -1.82 38.99 -53.20
C ALA A 47 -2.45 37.63 -52.90
N GLN A 48 -3.76 37.62 -52.78
CA GLN A 48 -4.65 36.51 -53.15
C GLN A 48 -4.76 36.42 -54.67
N PRO A 49 -4.86 35.23 -55.29
CA PRO A 49 -5.54 35.07 -56.58
C PRO A 49 -6.94 34.43 -56.40
N PRO A 50 -7.81 34.58 -57.42
CA PRO A 50 -9.25 34.65 -57.27
C PRO A 50 -9.97 33.28 -57.38
N ALA A 51 -11.22 33.28 -56.93
CA ALA A 51 -12.20 32.20 -57.01
C ALA A 51 -12.50 31.83 -58.47
N GLY A 52 -12.44 30.55 -58.78
CA GLY A 52 -12.90 29.97 -60.04
C GLY A 52 -14.02 28.96 -59.79
N GLN A 53 -15.06 29.12 -60.61
CA GLN A 53 -16.38 28.51 -60.59
C GLN A 53 -16.38 26.99 -60.76
N SER A 54 -17.34 26.31 -60.08
CA SER A 54 -17.76 24.91 -60.29
C SER A 54 -18.28 24.69 -61.73
N PRO A 55 -18.22 23.49 -62.22
CA PRO A 55 -19.30 22.88 -62.96
C PRO A 55 -19.89 21.63 -62.39
N ALA A 56 -21.12 21.42 -62.73
CA ALA A 56 -22.18 20.56 -62.31
C ALA A 56 -21.91 19.06 -62.33
N ALA A 57 -22.69 18.41 -61.51
CA ALA A 57 -22.91 17.00 -61.30
C ALA A 57 -23.00 16.10 -62.52
N GLU A 58 -22.31 14.99 -62.55
CA GLU A 58 -22.76 13.76 -63.19
C GLU A 58 -22.75 12.60 -62.17
N GLN A 59 -23.93 12.08 -61.92
CA GLN A 59 -24.18 10.88 -61.16
C GLN A 59 -23.69 9.65 -61.93
N ARG A 60 -22.81 8.84 -61.32
CA ARG A 60 -22.57 7.43 -61.64
C ARG A 60 -22.77 6.53 -60.43
N PRO A 61 -23.40 5.36 -60.63
CA PRO A 61 -23.84 4.53 -59.52
C PRO A 61 -22.75 3.53 -59.04
N GLY A 62 -22.75 3.25 -57.75
CA GLY A 62 -22.16 2.04 -57.20
C GLY A 62 -20.64 2.04 -57.05
N GLY A 63 -20.15 2.76 -56.05
CA GLY A 63 -18.82 2.51 -55.44
C GLY A 63 -19.00 2.25 -53.98
N GLU A 64 -18.54 1.12 -53.54
CA GLU A 64 -18.43 0.74 -52.10
C GLU A 64 -17.80 1.89 -51.34
N GLN A 65 -18.54 2.41 -50.36
CA GLN A 65 -17.97 3.31 -49.36
C GLN A 65 -16.86 2.54 -48.62
N PRO A 66 -15.66 3.10 -48.45
CA PRO A 66 -14.70 2.52 -47.53
C PRO A 66 -15.29 2.61 -46.14
N ASP A 67 -15.41 1.46 -45.50
CA ASP A 67 -15.78 1.28 -44.13
C ASP A 67 -14.72 1.97 -43.24
N ASP A 68 -14.93 3.25 -42.89
CA ASP A 68 -14.02 4.08 -42.08
C ASP A 68 -14.41 4.09 -40.60
N ASP A 69 -15.03 3.01 -40.14
CA ASP A 69 -15.25 2.71 -38.73
C ASP A 69 -14.11 1.83 -38.14
N ARG A 70 -12.86 2.22 -38.40
CA ARG A 70 -11.72 1.63 -37.72
C ARG A 70 -11.68 2.17 -36.30
N HIS A 71 -12.10 1.35 -35.32
CA HIS A 71 -11.96 1.68 -33.91
C HIS A 71 -10.49 1.97 -33.59
N SER A 72 -10.25 3.06 -32.86
CA SER A 72 -8.91 3.51 -32.48
C SER A 72 -8.19 2.41 -31.70
N TYR A 73 -6.88 2.27 -31.91
CA TYR A 73 -6.01 1.33 -31.20
C TYR A 73 -6.20 1.43 -29.68
N PRO A 74 -6.57 0.35 -28.97
CA PRO A 74 -6.87 0.39 -27.54
C PRO A 74 -5.58 0.35 -26.69
N GLN A 75 -4.90 1.47 -26.57
CA GLN A 75 -3.65 1.58 -25.84
C GLN A 75 -3.76 1.14 -24.36
N HIS A 76 -4.94 1.26 -23.74
CA HIS A 76 -5.19 0.84 -22.35
C HIS A 76 -5.14 -0.66 -22.14
N TRP A 77 -5.12 -1.47 -23.22
CA TRP A 77 -4.89 -2.90 -23.14
C TRP A 77 -3.41 -3.28 -23.12
N GLU A 78 -2.50 -2.34 -23.35
CA GLU A 78 -1.08 -2.62 -23.20
C GLU A 78 -0.71 -2.82 -21.72
N ALA A 79 0.02 -3.89 -21.41
CA ALA A 79 0.47 -4.17 -20.08
C ALA A 79 1.83 -4.86 -20.04
N ASP A 80 2.69 -4.42 -19.15
CA ASP A 80 3.87 -5.18 -18.77
C ASP A 80 3.46 -6.21 -17.69
N VAL A 81 3.85 -7.47 -17.89
CA VAL A 81 3.49 -8.59 -17.01
C VAL A 81 4.72 -9.37 -16.57
N LEU A 82 4.64 -9.96 -15.37
CA LEU A 82 5.64 -10.91 -14.90
C LEU A 82 5.26 -12.34 -15.31
N LEU A 83 6.22 -13.04 -15.86
CA LEU A 83 6.12 -14.45 -16.18
C LEU A 83 6.48 -15.31 -14.95
N ARG A 84 6.09 -16.58 -14.99
CA ARG A 84 6.32 -17.52 -13.87
C ARG A 84 7.79 -17.66 -13.47
N ASP A 85 8.72 -17.43 -14.37
CA ASP A 85 10.16 -17.46 -14.12
C ASP A 85 10.73 -16.13 -13.59
N GLY A 86 9.89 -15.14 -13.34
CA GLY A 86 10.28 -13.83 -12.86
C GLY A 86 10.74 -12.84 -13.93
N GLY A 87 10.73 -13.24 -15.20
CA GLY A 87 11.05 -12.35 -16.33
C GLY A 87 9.87 -11.46 -16.69
N THR A 88 10.14 -10.30 -17.33
CA THR A 88 9.09 -9.39 -17.82
C THR A 88 8.74 -9.65 -19.27
N ALA A 89 7.50 -9.37 -19.65
CA ALA A 89 7.02 -9.38 -21.02
C ALA A 89 5.94 -8.30 -21.18
N ARG A 90 5.76 -7.79 -22.39
CA ARG A 90 4.67 -6.86 -22.72
C ARG A 90 3.56 -7.59 -23.45
N ILE A 91 2.32 -7.46 -22.99
CA ILE A 91 1.11 -7.84 -23.72
C ILE A 91 0.56 -6.60 -24.38
N ARG A 92 0.23 -6.69 -25.68
CA ARG A 92 -0.38 -5.59 -26.42
C ARG A 92 -1.25 -6.08 -27.58
N PRO A 93 -2.21 -5.27 -28.02
CA PRO A 93 -2.95 -5.54 -29.27
C PRO A 93 -2.03 -5.72 -30.46
N ILE A 94 -2.40 -6.64 -31.35
CA ILE A 94 -1.72 -6.84 -32.63
C ILE A 94 -2.24 -5.80 -33.61
N THR A 95 -1.35 -5.23 -34.42
CA THR A 95 -1.65 -4.22 -35.44
C THR A 95 -1.24 -4.70 -36.83
N PRO A 96 -1.72 -4.08 -37.92
CA PRO A 96 -1.27 -4.37 -39.26
C PRO A 96 0.24 -4.24 -39.48
N ALA A 97 0.91 -3.36 -38.72
CA ALA A 97 2.36 -3.18 -38.77
C ALA A 97 3.17 -4.38 -38.22
N ASP A 98 2.49 -5.34 -37.57
CA ASP A 98 3.12 -6.52 -37.01
C ASP A 98 3.20 -7.71 -37.98
N ALA A 99 2.86 -7.54 -39.24
CA ALA A 99 2.84 -8.63 -40.21
C ALA A 99 4.16 -9.38 -40.30
N GLU A 100 5.30 -8.70 -40.36
CA GLU A 100 6.63 -9.31 -40.40
C GLU A 100 6.97 -10.04 -39.09
N ARG A 101 6.68 -9.42 -37.92
CA ARG A 101 6.89 -10.04 -36.60
C ARG A 101 6.04 -11.30 -36.43
N LEU A 102 4.83 -11.32 -36.96
CA LEU A 102 3.95 -12.47 -36.90
C LEU A 102 4.49 -13.65 -37.74
N VAL A 103 5.04 -13.36 -38.92
CA VAL A 103 5.66 -14.36 -39.78
C VAL A 103 6.93 -14.92 -39.12
N GLU A 104 7.83 -14.04 -38.64
CA GLU A 104 9.04 -14.45 -37.91
C GLU A 104 8.70 -15.32 -36.68
N PHE A 105 7.72 -14.91 -35.91
CA PHE A 105 7.22 -15.71 -34.75
C PHE A 105 6.74 -17.10 -35.19
N TYR A 106 5.93 -17.14 -36.23
CA TYR A 106 5.33 -18.39 -36.72
C TYR A 106 6.39 -19.37 -37.23
N GLU A 107 7.44 -18.90 -37.90
CA GLU A 107 8.56 -19.72 -38.37
C GLU A 107 9.29 -20.41 -37.21
N GLN A 108 9.36 -19.78 -36.05
CA GLN A 108 10.04 -20.31 -34.85
C GLN A 108 9.17 -21.26 -34.01
N VAL A 109 7.91 -21.44 -34.35
CA VAL A 109 7.00 -22.41 -33.68
C VAL A 109 7.19 -23.80 -34.31
N SER A 110 7.25 -24.83 -33.47
CA SER A 110 7.36 -26.24 -33.95
C SER A 110 6.13 -26.70 -34.74
N ASP A 111 6.33 -27.64 -35.65
CA ASP A 111 5.23 -28.22 -36.42
C ASP A 111 4.17 -28.89 -35.53
N GLN A 112 4.56 -29.43 -34.36
CA GLN A 112 3.64 -30.00 -33.38
C GLN A 112 2.77 -28.90 -32.75
N SER A 113 3.34 -27.77 -32.37
CA SER A 113 2.56 -26.64 -31.79
C SER A 113 1.65 -26.01 -32.85
N LYS A 114 2.08 -25.95 -34.11
CA LYS A 114 1.23 -25.55 -35.23
C LYS A 114 0.07 -26.52 -35.42
N TYR A 115 0.35 -27.85 -35.42
CA TYR A 115 -0.67 -28.87 -35.51
C TYR A 115 -1.72 -28.80 -34.42
N PHE A 116 -1.26 -28.60 -33.17
CA PHE A 116 -2.18 -28.44 -32.02
C PHE A 116 -3.07 -27.18 -32.13
N ARG A 117 -2.65 -26.20 -32.91
CA ARG A 117 -3.40 -24.95 -33.11
C ARG A 117 -4.38 -25.00 -34.27
N PHE A 118 -4.01 -25.65 -35.39
CA PHE A 118 -4.77 -25.63 -36.64
C PHE A 118 -5.46 -26.96 -36.97
N PHE A 119 -5.20 -28.01 -36.18
CA PHE A 119 -5.70 -29.38 -36.35
C PHE A 119 -5.35 -30.02 -37.72
N ALA A 120 -4.40 -29.39 -38.38
CA ALA A 120 -3.88 -29.82 -39.67
C ALA A 120 -2.40 -29.38 -39.81
N PRO A 121 -1.60 -30.03 -40.68
CA PRO A 121 -0.28 -29.53 -41.06
C PRO A 121 -0.40 -28.12 -41.66
N TYR A 122 0.19 -27.14 -41.05
CA TYR A 122 0.13 -25.73 -41.45
C TYR A 122 1.52 -25.08 -41.41
N PRO A 123 2.41 -25.44 -42.38
CA PRO A 123 3.85 -25.10 -42.28
C PRO A 123 4.12 -23.60 -42.39
N ARG A 124 3.32 -22.85 -43.15
CA ARG A 124 3.48 -21.41 -43.41
C ARG A 124 2.14 -20.71 -43.37
N LEU A 125 2.11 -19.47 -42.94
CA LEU A 125 0.95 -18.60 -43.05
C LEU A 125 0.84 -18.07 -44.49
N SER A 126 -0.36 -18.08 -45.06
CA SER A 126 -0.62 -17.38 -46.29
C SER A 126 -0.75 -15.85 -46.06
N ASP A 127 -0.59 -15.03 -47.12
CA ASP A 127 -0.80 -13.59 -47.04
C ASP A 127 -2.23 -13.24 -46.55
N ARG A 128 -3.21 -14.10 -46.84
CA ARG A 128 -4.57 -13.97 -46.34
C ARG A 128 -4.64 -14.21 -44.86
N ASP A 129 -3.90 -15.18 -44.32
CA ASP A 129 -3.85 -15.48 -42.90
C ASP A 129 -3.12 -14.38 -42.13
N VAL A 130 -1.98 -13.89 -42.67
CA VAL A 130 -1.26 -12.78 -42.08
C VAL A 130 -2.16 -11.55 -41.95
N ARG A 131 -2.89 -11.19 -43.03
CA ARG A 131 -3.88 -10.12 -42.98
C ARG A 131 -4.97 -10.40 -41.95
N ARG A 132 -5.54 -11.62 -41.93
CA ARG A 132 -6.58 -12.00 -40.98
C ARG A 132 -6.13 -11.91 -39.53
N PHE A 133 -4.86 -12.23 -39.23
CA PHE A 133 -4.30 -12.27 -37.85
C PHE A 133 -3.68 -10.93 -37.44
N THR A 134 -3.55 -9.95 -38.30
CA THR A 134 -3.03 -8.62 -37.97
C THR A 134 -4.08 -7.52 -38.06
N HIS A 135 -5.19 -7.73 -38.80
CA HIS A 135 -6.25 -6.75 -38.92
C HIS A 135 -7.41 -7.13 -38.00
N HIS A 136 -7.61 -6.37 -36.95
CA HIS A 136 -8.62 -6.56 -35.91
C HIS A 136 -9.52 -5.32 -35.82
N ASP A 137 -10.82 -5.53 -35.55
CA ASP A 137 -11.77 -4.45 -35.25
C ASP A 137 -11.75 -4.05 -33.75
N TYR A 138 -11.00 -4.81 -32.94
CA TYR A 138 -10.89 -4.65 -31.48
C TYR A 138 -12.24 -4.73 -30.73
N ILE A 139 -13.25 -5.31 -31.34
CA ILE A 139 -14.59 -5.58 -30.77
C ILE A 139 -14.98 -7.04 -30.92
N ASN A 140 -15.23 -7.46 -32.18
CA ASN A 140 -15.69 -8.81 -32.48
C ASN A 140 -14.52 -9.77 -32.70
N ARG A 141 -13.42 -9.21 -33.18
CA ARG A 141 -12.16 -9.92 -33.33
C ARG A 141 -11.05 -9.14 -32.63
N VAL A 142 -10.44 -9.77 -31.64
CA VAL A 142 -9.32 -9.20 -30.88
C VAL A 142 -8.14 -10.17 -30.92
N GLY A 143 -6.96 -9.63 -31.22
CA GLY A 143 -5.70 -10.35 -31.14
C GLY A 143 -4.73 -9.62 -30.22
N LEU A 144 -4.12 -10.38 -29.29
CA LEU A 144 -3.05 -9.87 -28.41
C LEU A 144 -1.77 -10.66 -28.66
N ALA A 145 -0.62 -9.97 -28.57
CA ALA A 145 0.69 -10.58 -28.64
C ALA A 145 1.45 -10.37 -27.32
N VAL A 146 2.28 -11.33 -26.96
CA VAL A 146 3.30 -11.19 -25.92
C VAL A 146 4.61 -10.87 -26.59
N VAL A 147 5.21 -9.77 -26.20
CA VAL A 147 6.43 -9.21 -26.80
C VAL A 147 7.56 -9.21 -25.77
N VAL A 148 8.73 -9.71 -26.15
CA VAL A 148 9.97 -9.61 -25.38
C VAL A 148 11.07 -9.21 -26.37
N ARG A 149 11.81 -8.16 -26.10
CA ARG A 149 12.87 -7.63 -26.99
C ARG A 149 12.40 -7.42 -28.43
N ASP A 150 11.22 -6.80 -28.57
CA ASP A 150 10.56 -6.51 -29.86
C ASP A 150 10.17 -7.75 -30.72
N ARG A 151 10.25 -8.97 -30.15
CA ARG A 151 9.82 -10.22 -30.82
C ARG A 151 8.57 -10.78 -30.19
N PHE A 152 7.70 -11.32 -30.99
CA PHE A 152 6.55 -12.10 -30.50
C PHE A 152 7.04 -13.43 -29.95
N ILE A 153 6.57 -13.78 -28.76
CA ILE A 153 6.79 -15.09 -28.14
C ILE A 153 5.49 -15.89 -27.99
N ALA A 154 4.34 -15.23 -28.09
CA ALA A 154 3.03 -15.86 -28.08
C ALA A 154 1.98 -14.91 -28.64
N THR A 155 0.88 -15.50 -29.12
CA THR A 155 -0.33 -14.78 -29.53
C THR A 155 -1.56 -15.47 -28.97
N VAL A 156 -2.61 -14.67 -28.70
CA VAL A 156 -3.96 -15.13 -28.40
C VAL A 156 -4.95 -14.31 -29.20
N ARG A 157 -6.04 -14.91 -29.58
CA ARG A 157 -7.16 -14.19 -30.19
C ARG A 157 -8.49 -14.74 -29.72
N TYR A 158 -9.53 -13.90 -29.77
CA TYR A 158 -10.90 -14.36 -29.79
C TYR A 158 -11.62 -13.87 -31.04
N ASP A 159 -12.56 -14.68 -31.51
CA ASP A 159 -13.55 -14.33 -32.52
C ASP A 159 -14.94 -14.48 -31.86
N ARG A 160 -15.78 -13.43 -31.88
CA ARG A 160 -17.13 -13.44 -31.33
C ARG A 160 -18.02 -14.34 -32.17
N ILE A 161 -18.83 -15.19 -31.52
CA ILE A 161 -19.69 -16.18 -32.17
C ILE A 161 -21.13 -16.10 -31.64
N ASP A 162 -22.06 -16.65 -32.44
CA ASP A 162 -23.43 -16.93 -32.02
C ASP A 162 -23.52 -18.32 -31.33
N PRO A 163 -24.70 -18.73 -30.83
CA PRO A 163 -24.87 -20.05 -30.23
C PRO A 163 -24.60 -21.23 -31.16
N ASP A 164 -24.64 -21.01 -32.46
CA ASP A 164 -24.34 -22.04 -33.49
C ASP A 164 -22.83 -22.07 -33.85
N GLY A 165 -21.99 -21.28 -33.16
CA GLY A 165 -20.54 -21.20 -33.38
C GLY A 165 -20.13 -20.37 -34.62
N ARG A 166 -21.03 -19.59 -35.21
CA ARG A 166 -20.74 -18.77 -36.39
C ARG A 166 -20.32 -17.34 -35.97
N PRO A 167 -19.42 -16.70 -36.71
CA PRO A 167 -19.04 -15.31 -36.46
C PRO A 167 -20.29 -14.40 -36.36
N SER A 168 -20.39 -13.63 -35.27
CA SER A 168 -21.53 -12.76 -34.97
C SER A 168 -21.08 -11.45 -34.35
N ALA A 169 -21.75 -10.33 -34.69
CA ALA A 169 -21.49 -9.04 -34.03
C ALA A 169 -22.30 -8.82 -32.75
N SER A 170 -23.30 -9.66 -32.47
CA SER A 170 -24.24 -9.53 -31.36
C SER A 170 -24.19 -10.68 -30.33
N GLY A 171 -23.35 -11.70 -30.55
CA GLY A 171 -23.17 -12.83 -29.63
C GLY A 171 -22.55 -12.39 -28.31
N THR A 172 -22.79 -13.14 -27.22
CA THR A 172 -22.13 -12.96 -25.92
C THR A 172 -21.02 -13.98 -25.69
N ASP A 173 -20.82 -14.87 -26.64
CA ASP A 173 -19.82 -15.94 -26.60
C ASP A 173 -18.71 -15.66 -27.62
N ALA A 174 -17.51 -16.19 -27.36
CA ALA A 174 -16.39 -16.06 -28.29
C ALA A 174 -15.50 -17.31 -28.28
N GLU A 175 -15.03 -17.69 -29.47
CA GLU A 175 -14.01 -18.73 -29.61
C GLU A 175 -12.64 -18.13 -29.30
N VAL A 176 -11.88 -18.78 -28.40
CA VAL A 176 -10.53 -18.32 -28.03
C VAL A 176 -9.46 -19.31 -28.47
N ALA A 177 -8.32 -18.80 -28.96
CA ALA A 177 -7.25 -19.63 -29.46
C ALA A 177 -5.86 -19.04 -29.20
N PHE A 178 -4.92 -19.93 -28.83
CA PHE A 178 -3.57 -19.58 -28.38
C PHE A 178 -2.50 -20.21 -29.27
N LEU A 179 -1.36 -19.51 -29.38
CA LEU A 179 -0.14 -20.08 -29.95
C LEU A 179 1.05 -19.52 -29.15
N VAL A 180 1.88 -20.42 -28.57
CA VAL A 180 3.05 -20.06 -27.77
C VAL A 180 4.27 -20.75 -28.36
N GLN A 181 5.32 -19.99 -28.61
CA GLN A 181 6.60 -20.49 -29.08
C GLN A 181 7.18 -21.51 -28.08
N ASP A 182 7.72 -22.61 -28.61
CA ASP A 182 8.12 -23.77 -27.79
C ASP A 182 9.18 -23.42 -26.73
N ALA A 183 10.13 -22.56 -27.05
CA ALA A 183 11.16 -22.06 -26.13
C ALA A 183 10.57 -21.25 -24.95
N HIS A 184 9.36 -20.77 -25.05
CA HIS A 184 8.67 -19.97 -24.03
C HIS A 184 7.51 -20.69 -23.34
N GLN A 185 7.29 -21.98 -23.65
CA GLN A 185 6.32 -22.80 -22.94
C GLN A 185 6.78 -23.09 -21.50
N GLY A 186 5.84 -23.33 -20.58
CA GLY A 186 6.12 -23.56 -19.16
C GLY A 186 6.43 -22.31 -18.33
N ARG A 187 6.62 -21.15 -18.96
CA ARG A 187 6.87 -19.85 -18.33
C ARG A 187 5.61 -19.12 -17.85
N GLY A 188 4.42 -19.71 -18.01
CA GLY A 188 3.14 -19.09 -17.62
C GLY A 188 2.58 -18.10 -18.64
N VAL A 189 3.15 -18.02 -19.84
CA VAL A 189 2.74 -17.09 -20.92
C VAL A 189 1.27 -17.28 -21.31
N ALA A 190 0.83 -18.54 -21.56
CA ALA A 190 -0.55 -18.82 -21.93
C ALA A 190 -1.55 -18.43 -20.83
N SER A 191 -1.20 -18.64 -19.57
CA SER A 191 -2.04 -18.26 -18.44
C SER A 191 -2.17 -16.74 -18.29
N ALA A 192 -1.07 -15.99 -18.48
CA ALA A 192 -1.10 -14.54 -18.48
C ALA A 192 -1.94 -13.98 -19.65
N LEU A 193 -1.81 -14.60 -20.85
CA LEU A 193 -2.64 -14.24 -21.99
C LEU A 193 -4.11 -14.53 -21.77
N LEU A 194 -4.45 -15.68 -21.14
CA LEU A 194 -5.84 -16.04 -20.84
C LEU A 194 -6.49 -15.01 -19.92
N GLU A 195 -5.80 -14.59 -18.84
CA GLU A 195 -6.30 -13.55 -17.94
C GLU A 195 -6.52 -12.23 -18.68
N HIS A 196 -5.56 -11.86 -19.53
CA HIS A 196 -5.59 -10.60 -20.25
C HIS A 196 -6.71 -10.57 -21.30
N ILE A 197 -6.81 -11.60 -22.12
CA ILE A 197 -7.83 -11.69 -23.17
C ILE A 197 -9.24 -11.84 -22.57
N ALA A 198 -9.39 -12.50 -21.41
CA ALA A 198 -10.65 -12.60 -20.69
C ALA A 198 -11.13 -11.23 -20.20
N ALA A 199 -10.24 -10.42 -19.62
CA ALA A 199 -10.57 -9.06 -19.18
C ALA A 199 -10.96 -8.15 -20.37
N VAL A 200 -10.25 -8.24 -21.49
CA VAL A 200 -10.58 -7.54 -22.73
C VAL A 200 -11.94 -7.99 -23.28
N ALA A 201 -12.21 -9.28 -23.27
CA ALA A 201 -13.48 -9.84 -23.73
C ALA A 201 -14.67 -9.34 -22.88
N GLN A 202 -14.52 -9.34 -21.55
CA GLN A 202 -15.53 -8.79 -20.63
C GLN A 202 -15.79 -7.30 -20.88
N GLU A 203 -14.75 -6.50 -21.12
CA GLU A 203 -14.89 -5.08 -21.50
C GLU A 203 -15.72 -4.92 -22.78
N ARG A 204 -15.63 -5.88 -23.71
CA ARG A 204 -16.38 -5.93 -24.97
C ARG A 204 -17.71 -6.67 -24.88
N GLY A 205 -18.16 -7.03 -23.66
CA GLY A 205 -19.46 -7.65 -23.40
C GLY A 205 -19.55 -9.15 -23.71
N ILE A 206 -18.41 -9.85 -23.87
CA ILE A 206 -18.35 -11.31 -23.95
C ILE A 206 -18.51 -11.87 -22.55
N ARG A 207 -19.33 -12.89 -22.38
CA ARG A 207 -19.60 -13.54 -21.09
C ARG A 207 -19.01 -14.95 -20.99
N ARG A 208 -18.77 -15.58 -22.14
CA ARG A 208 -18.27 -16.97 -22.19
C ARG A 208 -17.21 -17.12 -23.29
N PHE A 209 -16.19 -17.90 -22.98
CA PHE A 209 -15.28 -18.42 -23.98
C PHE A 209 -15.57 -19.87 -24.30
N THR A 210 -15.41 -20.23 -25.57
CA THR A 210 -15.35 -21.58 -26.07
C THR A 210 -13.96 -21.86 -26.64
N ALA A 211 -13.45 -23.05 -26.42
CA ALA A 211 -12.15 -23.48 -26.98
C ALA A 211 -12.19 -24.92 -27.38
N GLU A 212 -11.63 -25.21 -28.54
CA GLU A 212 -11.41 -26.60 -29.03
C GLU A 212 -9.95 -26.96 -28.85
N VAL A 213 -9.69 -28.13 -28.25
CA VAL A 213 -8.35 -28.57 -27.91
C VAL A 213 -8.21 -30.08 -28.25
N LEU A 214 -7.14 -30.45 -28.96
CA LEU A 214 -6.82 -31.89 -29.17
C LEU A 214 -6.52 -32.55 -27.81
N PRO A 215 -6.98 -33.79 -27.56
CA PRO A 215 -6.76 -34.50 -26.30
C PRO A 215 -5.27 -34.69 -25.94
N GLU A 216 -4.41 -34.75 -26.93
CA GLU A 216 -2.95 -34.87 -26.78
C GLU A 216 -2.34 -33.56 -26.27
N ASN A 217 -2.97 -32.42 -26.48
CA ASN A 217 -2.50 -31.11 -25.97
C ASN A 217 -2.88 -30.92 -24.51
N ARG A 218 -2.41 -31.83 -23.66
CA ARG A 218 -2.68 -31.81 -22.20
C ARG A 218 -2.25 -30.52 -21.54
N LYS A 219 -1.20 -29.85 -22.08
CA LYS A 219 -0.72 -28.57 -21.53
C LYS A 219 -1.77 -27.46 -21.67
N MET A 220 -2.43 -27.39 -22.84
CA MET A 220 -3.46 -26.35 -23.05
C MET A 220 -4.73 -26.65 -22.27
N VAL A 221 -5.18 -27.90 -22.23
CA VAL A 221 -6.30 -28.35 -21.37
C VAL A 221 -6.03 -27.93 -19.91
N LYS A 222 -4.79 -28.13 -19.42
CA LYS A 222 -4.40 -27.76 -18.07
C LYS A 222 -4.45 -26.23 -17.83
N VAL A 223 -4.06 -25.41 -18.81
CA VAL A 223 -4.14 -23.94 -18.69
C VAL A 223 -5.58 -23.50 -18.43
N PHE A 224 -6.54 -24.03 -19.17
CA PHE A 224 -7.95 -23.70 -18.98
C PHE A 224 -8.51 -24.24 -17.65
N THR A 225 -8.17 -25.50 -17.30
CA THR A 225 -8.63 -26.12 -16.05
C THR A 225 -8.08 -25.39 -14.81
N ASP A 226 -6.80 -25.04 -14.83
CA ASP A 226 -6.12 -24.39 -13.71
C ASP A 226 -6.48 -22.89 -13.58
N ALA A 227 -7.24 -22.32 -14.52
CA ALA A 227 -7.61 -20.91 -14.49
C ALA A 227 -8.67 -20.57 -13.42
N GLY A 228 -9.38 -21.58 -12.89
CA GLY A 228 -10.34 -21.41 -11.80
C GLY A 228 -11.70 -20.87 -12.22
N TYR A 229 -11.99 -20.78 -13.52
CA TYR A 229 -13.32 -20.43 -14.02
C TYR A 229 -14.29 -21.59 -13.89
N VAL A 230 -15.59 -21.30 -13.83
CA VAL A 230 -16.65 -22.34 -13.95
C VAL A 230 -16.63 -22.84 -15.38
N GLN A 231 -16.38 -24.15 -15.57
CA GLN A 231 -16.21 -24.74 -16.88
C GLN A 231 -17.10 -25.95 -17.13
N ARG A 232 -17.46 -26.12 -18.39
CA ARG A 232 -18.09 -27.34 -18.92
C ARG A 232 -17.15 -27.98 -19.92
N ARG A 233 -17.06 -29.28 -19.89
CA ARG A 233 -16.19 -30.05 -20.80
C ARG A 233 -17.01 -31.15 -21.49
N SER A 234 -16.90 -31.23 -22.79
CA SER A 234 -17.45 -32.32 -23.61
C SER A 234 -16.40 -32.82 -24.56
N PHE A 235 -16.61 -34.05 -25.07
CA PHE A 235 -15.74 -34.64 -26.06
C PHE A 235 -16.62 -35.04 -27.28
N ALA A 236 -16.34 -34.45 -28.42
CA ALA A 236 -17.04 -34.71 -29.67
C ALA A 236 -16.09 -34.59 -30.87
N GLU A 237 -16.29 -35.34 -31.89
CA GLU A 237 -15.54 -35.27 -33.15
C GLU A 237 -14.02 -35.37 -33.01
N GLY A 238 -13.53 -36.04 -31.96
CA GLY A 238 -12.10 -36.21 -31.74
C GLY A 238 -11.42 -35.02 -31.01
N VAL A 239 -12.16 -33.99 -30.60
CA VAL A 239 -11.67 -32.82 -29.89
C VAL A 239 -12.33 -32.65 -28.50
N VAL A 240 -11.65 -32.01 -27.59
CA VAL A 240 -12.17 -31.59 -26.30
C VAL A 240 -12.74 -30.19 -26.47
N HIS A 241 -14.05 -30.06 -26.32
CA HIS A 241 -14.73 -28.79 -26.27
C HIS A 241 -14.76 -28.28 -24.82
N LEU A 242 -14.26 -27.06 -24.60
CA LEU A 242 -14.22 -26.39 -23.31
C LEU A 242 -15.06 -25.12 -23.41
N GLU A 243 -16.02 -24.97 -22.51
CA GLU A 243 -16.79 -23.75 -22.32
C GLU A 243 -16.52 -23.22 -20.91
N PHE A 244 -16.25 -21.94 -20.75
CA PHE A 244 -16.06 -21.37 -19.44
C PHE A 244 -16.60 -19.94 -19.35
N ASP A 245 -17.32 -19.68 -18.27
CA ASP A 245 -17.89 -18.38 -17.97
C ASP A 245 -16.78 -17.45 -17.49
N LEU A 246 -16.75 -16.21 -18.03
CA LEU A 246 -15.70 -15.23 -17.74
C LEU A 246 -15.94 -14.44 -16.46
N GLU A 247 -17.10 -14.57 -15.83
CA GLU A 247 -17.38 -13.89 -14.56
C GLU A 247 -16.35 -14.30 -13.51
N PRO A 248 -15.68 -13.34 -12.85
CA PRO A 248 -14.66 -13.64 -11.86
C PRO A 248 -15.24 -14.38 -10.67
N THR A 249 -14.72 -15.56 -10.38
CA THR A 249 -15.05 -16.34 -9.19
C THR A 249 -13.99 -16.12 -8.09
N ALA A 250 -14.33 -16.42 -6.84
CA ALA A 250 -13.34 -16.43 -5.75
C ALA A 250 -12.15 -17.35 -6.07
N ALA A 251 -12.43 -18.49 -6.71
CA ALA A 251 -11.41 -19.47 -7.15
C ALA A 251 -10.50 -18.89 -8.23
N SER A 252 -11.05 -18.28 -9.29
CA SER A 252 -10.24 -17.67 -10.36
C SER A 252 -9.36 -16.53 -9.84
N LEU A 253 -9.90 -15.67 -8.97
CA LEU A 253 -9.14 -14.60 -8.34
C LEU A 253 -8.04 -15.13 -7.42
N ALA A 254 -8.28 -16.21 -6.68
CA ALA A 254 -7.27 -16.84 -5.82
C ALA A 254 -6.12 -17.42 -6.66
N VAL A 255 -6.42 -18.10 -7.77
CA VAL A 255 -5.41 -18.65 -8.71
C VAL A 255 -4.58 -17.54 -9.33
N MET A 256 -5.20 -16.47 -9.77
CA MET A 256 -4.52 -15.29 -10.31
C MET A 256 -3.55 -14.69 -9.27
N ARG A 257 -4.03 -14.47 -8.05
CA ARG A 257 -3.21 -13.91 -6.96
C ARG A 257 -2.04 -14.81 -6.58
N ALA A 258 -2.26 -16.13 -6.49
CA ALA A 258 -1.19 -17.09 -6.19
C ALA A 258 -0.12 -17.15 -7.28
N ARG A 259 -0.49 -16.96 -8.55
CA ARG A 259 0.46 -16.90 -9.66
C ARG A 259 1.27 -15.61 -9.65
N GLU A 260 0.62 -14.46 -9.43
CA GLU A 260 1.29 -13.17 -9.24
C GLU A 260 2.33 -13.26 -8.12
N HIS A 261 1.92 -13.75 -6.97
CA HIS A 261 2.78 -13.90 -5.81
C HIS A 261 4.05 -14.69 -6.16
N ARG A 262 3.91 -15.87 -6.76
CA ARG A 262 5.08 -16.68 -7.15
C ARG A 262 5.96 -16.02 -8.21
N ALA A 263 5.38 -15.28 -9.15
CA ALA A 263 6.14 -14.57 -10.17
C ALA A 263 6.95 -13.41 -9.58
N GLU A 264 6.33 -12.63 -8.69
CA GLU A 264 6.97 -11.51 -7.98
C GLU A 264 8.11 -12.02 -7.07
N ALA A 265 7.85 -13.04 -6.23
CA ALA A 265 8.85 -13.64 -5.36
C ALA A 265 10.08 -14.13 -6.16
N ARG A 266 9.85 -14.84 -7.26
CA ARG A 266 10.94 -15.30 -8.14
C ARG A 266 11.67 -14.18 -8.84
N SER A 267 10.96 -13.12 -9.19
CA SER A 267 11.59 -11.94 -9.79
C SER A 267 12.60 -11.30 -8.83
N VAL A 268 12.24 -11.15 -7.54
CA VAL A 268 13.18 -10.64 -6.52
C VAL A 268 14.31 -11.65 -6.27
N GLN A 269 14.00 -12.93 -6.15
CA GLN A 269 15.02 -13.98 -5.98
C GLN A 269 16.10 -13.93 -7.08
N ARG A 270 15.70 -13.74 -8.34
CA ARG A 270 16.66 -13.63 -9.46
C ARG A 270 17.59 -12.41 -9.33
N LEU A 271 17.13 -11.33 -8.72
CA LEU A 271 17.96 -10.14 -8.47
C LEU A 271 18.95 -10.37 -7.33
N LEU A 272 18.55 -11.17 -6.32
CA LEU A 272 19.38 -11.50 -5.15
C LEU A 272 20.38 -12.64 -5.38
N THR A 273 20.12 -13.51 -6.36
CA THR A 273 20.95 -14.70 -6.64
C THR A 273 21.41 -14.73 -8.11
N PRO A 274 22.02 -13.65 -8.61
CA PRO A 274 22.57 -13.62 -9.96
C PRO A 274 23.78 -14.57 -10.06
N ARG A 275 23.99 -15.17 -11.21
CA ARG A 275 25.18 -16.01 -11.46
C ARG A 275 26.37 -15.19 -11.92
N SER A 276 26.14 -13.98 -12.37
CA SER A 276 27.17 -13.06 -12.87
C SER A 276 26.73 -11.61 -12.70
N VAL A 277 27.67 -10.70 -12.43
CA VAL A 277 27.42 -9.28 -12.19
C VAL A 277 28.32 -8.40 -13.03
N ALA A 278 27.79 -7.36 -13.66
CA ALA A 278 28.55 -6.32 -14.33
C ALA A 278 28.37 -4.96 -13.64
N VAL A 279 29.44 -4.23 -13.40
CA VAL A 279 29.41 -2.85 -12.89
C VAL A 279 29.74 -1.88 -14.02
N LEU A 280 28.76 -1.03 -14.38
CA LEU A 280 28.91 -0.02 -15.44
C LEU A 280 29.23 1.34 -14.83
N GLY A 281 30.28 1.99 -15.33
CA GLY A 281 30.73 3.29 -14.82
C GLY A 281 31.91 3.18 -13.83
N VAL A 282 32.67 2.12 -13.89
CA VAL A 282 33.87 1.95 -13.06
C VAL A 282 34.98 2.93 -13.53
N SER A 283 35.24 3.95 -12.71
CA SER A 283 36.26 4.98 -13.00
C SER A 283 37.66 4.57 -12.56
N ARG A 284 38.69 5.22 -13.13
CA ARG A 284 40.08 5.07 -12.66
C ARG A 284 40.29 5.66 -11.26
N SER A 285 39.46 6.62 -10.83
CA SER A 285 39.52 7.19 -9.48
C SER A 285 39.16 6.14 -8.42
N PRO A 286 40.05 5.88 -7.44
CA PRO A 286 39.79 4.90 -6.39
C PRO A 286 38.56 5.21 -5.52
N GLN A 287 38.17 6.49 -5.45
CA GLN A 287 37.07 7.00 -4.63
C GLN A 287 35.75 7.04 -5.39
N SER A 288 35.67 6.57 -6.63
CA SER A 288 34.44 6.59 -7.40
C SER A 288 33.47 5.52 -6.92
N VAL A 289 32.17 5.81 -7.07
CA VAL A 289 31.04 4.90 -6.72
C VAL A 289 31.21 3.53 -7.39
N GLY A 290 31.56 3.50 -8.70
CA GLY A 290 31.77 2.24 -9.41
C GLY A 290 32.94 1.40 -8.86
N ARG A 291 33.98 2.04 -8.31
CA ARG A 291 35.10 1.31 -7.65
C ARG A 291 34.67 0.76 -6.28
N ALA A 292 33.89 1.50 -5.53
CA ALA A 292 33.34 1.03 -4.26
C ALA A 292 32.45 -0.21 -4.47
N LEU A 293 31.55 -0.17 -5.45
CA LEU A 293 30.72 -1.31 -5.84
C LEU A 293 31.54 -2.53 -6.25
N LEU A 294 32.60 -2.31 -7.02
CA LEU A 294 33.48 -3.40 -7.47
C LEU A 294 34.21 -4.06 -6.30
N ARG A 295 34.70 -3.25 -5.33
CA ARG A 295 35.34 -3.79 -4.10
C ARG A 295 34.33 -4.57 -3.26
N ASN A 296 33.09 -4.09 -3.16
CA ASN A 296 32.02 -4.76 -2.38
C ASN A 296 31.64 -6.11 -2.99
N LEU A 297 31.84 -6.32 -4.29
CA LEU A 297 31.63 -7.60 -4.98
C LEU A 297 32.80 -8.58 -4.86
N ALA A 298 33.87 -8.25 -4.14
CA ALA A 298 35.04 -9.14 -4.02
C ALA A 298 34.71 -10.53 -3.40
N GLY A 299 33.66 -10.63 -2.60
CA GLY A 299 33.19 -11.90 -2.03
C GLY A 299 32.17 -12.67 -2.90
N PHE A 300 31.77 -12.13 -4.03
CA PHE A 300 30.84 -12.78 -4.95
C PHE A 300 31.48 -13.98 -5.63
N GLN A 301 30.77 -15.12 -5.66
CA GLN A 301 31.34 -16.38 -6.14
C GLN A 301 31.23 -16.58 -7.66
N GLY A 302 30.54 -15.72 -8.37
CA GLY A 302 30.37 -15.76 -9.81
C GLY A 302 31.31 -14.77 -10.55
N PRO A 303 31.29 -14.77 -11.90
CA PRO A 303 32.00 -13.78 -12.70
C PRO A 303 31.54 -12.34 -12.39
N VAL A 304 32.53 -11.46 -12.18
CA VAL A 304 32.34 -10.02 -12.05
C VAL A 304 33.04 -9.31 -13.20
N TYR A 305 32.37 -8.35 -13.82
CA TYR A 305 32.85 -7.59 -14.95
C TYR A 305 32.84 -6.09 -14.65
N ALA A 306 33.88 -5.38 -15.03
CA ALA A 306 33.96 -3.93 -14.97
C ALA A 306 33.73 -3.32 -16.37
N VAL A 307 32.89 -2.30 -16.49
CA VAL A 307 32.63 -1.60 -17.76
C VAL A 307 33.02 -0.13 -17.66
N ASN A 308 33.96 0.32 -18.50
CA ASN A 308 34.40 1.70 -18.63
C ASN A 308 34.73 2.05 -20.07
N ARG A 309 33.91 2.85 -20.72
CA ARG A 309 34.09 3.28 -22.13
C ARG A 309 35.48 3.90 -22.47
N LYS A 310 36.12 4.48 -21.46
CA LYS A 310 37.42 5.15 -21.62
C LYS A 310 38.63 4.29 -21.20
N ALA A 311 38.38 3.04 -20.82
CA ALA A 311 39.45 2.15 -20.41
C ALA A 311 40.32 1.74 -21.61
N PRO A 312 41.66 1.75 -21.50
CA PRO A 312 42.55 1.10 -22.47
C PRO A 312 42.28 -0.42 -22.49
N PRO A 313 42.50 -1.10 -23.63
CA PRO A 313 42.45 -2.54 -23.71
C PRO A 313 43.38 -3.19 -22.67
N GLY A 314 42.96 -4.29 -22.04
CA GLY A 314 43.72 -5.01 -21.03
C GLY A 314 43.83 -4.32 -19.66
N THR A 315 43.03 -3.29 -19.40
CA THR A 315 42.95 -2.64 -18.08
C THR A 315 42.27 -3.56 -17.08
N GLU A 316 42.82 -3.73 -15.90
CA GLU A 316 42.19 -4.33 -14.75
C GLU A 316 41.95 -3.29 -13.66
N LEU A 317 40.79 -3.35 -13.02
CA LEU A 317 40.42 -2.49 -11.89
C LEU A 317 39.94 -3.37 -10.73
N GLU A 318 40.57 -3.25 -9.55
CA GLU A 318 40.36 -4.11 -8.37
C GLU A 318 40.53 -5.63 -8.70
N GLY A 319 41.45 -5.97 -9.60
CA GLY A 319 41.63 -7.35 -10.04
C GLY A 319 40.60 -7.87 -11.03
N VAL A 320 39.73 -7.01 -11.55
CA VAL A 320 38.64 -7.38 -12.46
C VAL A 320 38.96 -6.86 -13.88
N PRO A 321 38.83 -7.70 -14.92
CA PRO A 321 38.98 -7.30 -16.31
C PRO A 321 37.98 -6.19 -16.68
N THR A 322 38.50 -5.15 -17.38
CA THR A 322 37.63 -4.00 -17.75
C THR A 322 37.37 -3.99 -19.25
N HIS A 323 36.07 -3.95 -19.58
CA HIS A 323 35.56 -3.87 -20.95
C HIS A 323 35.14 -2.44 -21.28
N ARG A 324 35.13 -2.04 -22.56
CA ARG A 324 34.63 -0.73 -22.99
C ARG A 324 33.11 -0.68 -23.10
N SER A 325 32.49 -1.80 -23.43
CA SER A 325 31.04 -1.99 -23.54
C SER A 325 30.68 -3.32 -22.94
N LEU A 326 29.48 -3.42 -22.44
CA LEU A 326 28.90 -4.69 -21.98
C LEU A 326 28.80 -5.72 -23.12
N LEU A 327 28.71 -5.26 -24.37
CA LEU A 327 28.61 -6.10 -25.56
C LEU A 327 29.93 -6.81 -25.92
N GLU A 328 31.05 -6.41 -25.31
CA GLU A 328 32.36 -7.06 -25.46
C GLU A 328 32.55 -8.25 -24.51
N ILE A 329 31.62 -8.46 -23.57
CA ILE A 329 31.67 -9.54 -22.60
C ILE A 329 31.17 -10.83 -23.26
N GLU A 330 32.03 -11.85 -23.30
CA GLU A 330 31.63 -13.19 -23.73
C GLU A 330 31.00 -13.94 -22.53
N GLY A 331 29.75 -14.33 -22.64
CA GLY A 331 29.02 -15.04 -21.59
C GLY A 331 27.88 -14.24 -20.99
N PRO A 332 26.97 -14.88 -20.22
CA PRO A 332 25.80 -14.23 -19.70
C PRO A 332 26.12 -13.25 -18.57
N VAL A 333 25.39 -12.14 -18.53
CA VAL A 333 25.37 -11.19 -17.40
C VAL A 333 23.94 -11.16 -16.85
N ASP A 334 23.76 -11.64 -15.62
CA ASP A 334 22.42 -11.71 -15.02
C ASP A 334 22.03 -10.37 -14.37
N LEU A 335 22.96 -9.70 -13.66
CA LEU A 335 22.71 -8.43 -12.99
C LEU A 335 23.69 -7.35 -13.45
N ALA A 336 23.17 -6.15 -13.76
CA ALA A 336 24.00 -5.00 -14.06
C ALA A 336 23.81 -3.88 -13.03
N VAL A 337 24.89 -3.42 -12.41
CA VAL A 337 24.90 -2.28 -11.50
C VAL A 337 25.34 -1.02 -12.26
N ILE A 338 24.43 -0.05 -12.38
CA ILE A 338 24.62 1.14 -13.20
C ILE A 338 25.02 2.33 -12.31
N ALA A 339 26.25 2.79 -12.47
CA ALA A 339 26.87 3.92 -11.77
C ALA A 339 27.47 4.95 -12.76
N VAL A 340 26.86 5.08 -13.93
CA VAL A 340 27.23 6.09 -14.93
C VAL A 340 26.46 7.40 -14.68
N PRO A 341 26.95 8.57 -15.15
CA PRO A 341 26.17 9.81 -15.10
C PRO A 341 24.79 9.67 -15.78
N GLU A 342 23.76 10.36 -15.26
CA GLU A 342 22.37 10.25 -15.69
C GLU A 342 22.20 10.30 -17.22
N PRO A 343 22.80 11.21 -18.00
CA PRO A 343 22.62 11.24 -19.46
C PRO A 343 23.15 9.98 -20.19
N ALA A 344 24.00 9.19 -19.57
CA ALA A 344 24.54 7.96 -20.13
C ALA A 344 23.73 6.70 -19.77
N VAL A 345 22.79 6.81 -18.82
CA VAL A 345 22.00 5.66 -18.36
C VAL A 345 21.13 5.05 -19.48
N PRO A 346 20.44 5.81 -20.34
CA PRO A 346 19.61 5.21 -21.39
C PRO A 346 20.42 4.32 -22.34
N GLN A 347 21.66 4.71 -22.68
CA GLN A 347 22.52 3.89 -23.51
C GLN A 347 23.02 2.65 -22.75
N ALA A 348 23.40 2.78 -21.48
CA ALA A 348 23.78 1.64 -20.66
C ALA A 348 22.64 0.60 -20.58
N VAL A 349 21.41 1.05 -20.40
CA VAL A 349 20.22 0.18 -20.38
C VAL A 349 20.00 -0.49 -21.75
N ALA A 350 20.21 0.22 -22.85
CA ALA A 350 20.12 -0.37 -24.19
C ALA A 350 21.16 -1.49 -24.40
N GLU A 351 22.42 -1.26 -23.98
CA GLU A 351 23.47 -2.27 -24.03
C GLU A 351 23.14 -3.50 -23.15
N CYS A 352 22.61 -3.27 -21.92
CA CYS A 352 22.13 -4.34 -21.05
C CYS A 352 21.01 -5.17 -21.71
N GLY A 353 20.04 -4.51 -22.34
CA GLY A 353 18.94 -5.17 -23.04
C GLY A 353 19.44 -6.01 -24.23
N ALA A 354 20.35 -5.48 -25.04
CA ALA A 354 20.93 -6.18 -26.18
C ALA A 354 21.76 -7.41 -25.74
N HIS A 355 22.51 -7.30 -24.63
CA HIS A 355 23.29 -8.40 -24.07
C HIS A 355 22.42 -9.49 -23.40
N GLY A 356 21.23 -9.13 -22.93
CA GLY A 356 20.33 -10.07 -22.30
C GLY A 356 20.32 -10.08 -20.78
N VAL A 357 20.77 -8.99 -20.17
CA VAL A 357 20.70 -8.79 -18.72
C VAL A 357 19.28 -8.97 -18.20
N GLN A 358 19.16 -9.52 -17.01
CA GLN A 358 17.86 -9.84 -16.40
C GLN A 358 17.40 -8.77 -15.39
N GLY A 359 18.34 -8.12 -14.71
CA GLY A 359 18.05 -7.12 -13.71
C GLY A 359 19.07 -5.97 -13.67
N LEU A 360 18.58 -4.81 -13.28
CA LEU A 360 19.35 -3.58 -13.15
C LEU A 360 19.29 -3.05 -11.72
N VAL A 361 20.43 -2.67 -11.16
CA VAL A 361 20.53 -1.83 -9.96
C VAL A 361 21.02 -0.47 -10.40
N VAL A 362 20.16 0.54 -10.41
CA VAL A 362 20.51 1.89 -10.88
C VAL A 362 20.81 2.78 -9.66
N VAL A 363 22.10 2.96 -9.38
CA VAL A 363 22.57 3.80 -8.27
C VAL A 363 22.50 5.29 -8.62
N THR A 364 22.56 5.59 -9.89
CA THR A 364 22.51 6.96 -10.44
C THR A 364 21.25 7.70 -10.02
N ALA A 365 21.42 8.91 -9.48
CA ALA A 365 20.36 9.88 -9.17
C ALA A 365 20.06 10.81 -10.38
N GLY A 366 19.08 11.71 -10.26
CA GLY A 366 18.69 12.68 -11.29
C GLY A 366 17.34 12.36 -11.94
N TYR A 367 16.49 11.63 -11.23
CA TYR A 367 15.20 11.13 -11.72
C TYR A 367 14.02 11.80 -10.98
N ALA A 368 13.01 11.04 -10.53
CA ALA A 368 11.78 11.57 -9.96
C ALA A 368 11.99 12.55 -8.79
N GLU A 369 13.09 12.42 -8.04
CA GLU A 369 13.48 13.30 -6.95
C GLU A 369 13.82 14.73 -7.43
N THR A 370 14.10 14.93 -8.73
CA THR A 370 14.39 16.25 -9.30
C THR A 370 13.16 16.97 -9.86
N GLY A 371 11.97 16.38 -9.76
CA GLY A 371 10.72 17.01 -10.20
C GLY A 371 10.07 16.39 -11.45
N PRO A 372 9.21 17.14 -12.17
CA PRO A 372 8.40 16.59 -13.28
C PRO A 372 9.22 15.96 -14.42
N GLU A 373 10.26 16.67 -14.89
CA GLU A 373 11.13 16.15 -15.96
C GLU A 373 11.88 14.90 -15.54
N GLY A 374 12.31 14.84 -14.26
CA GLY A 374 12.92 13.66 -13.67
C GLY A 374 11.97 12.46 -13.63
N ARG A 375 10.68 12.70 -13.37
CA ARG A 375 9.65 11.65 -13.43
C ARG A 375 9.47 11.11 -14.86
N ASP A 376 9.54 11.97 -15.86
CA ASP A 376 9.43 11.53 -17.26
C ASP A 376 10.64 10.69 -17.68
N ARG A 377 11.86 11.10 -17.26
CA ARG A 377 13.08 10.28 -17.43
C ARG A 377 12.96 8.93 -16.75
N GLN A 378 12.43 8.90 -15.52
CA GLN A 378 12.22 7.65 -14.77
C GLN A 378 11.24 6.71 -15.50
N ARG A 379 10.13 7.22 -15.99
CA ARG A 379 9.17 6.44 -16.80
C ARG A 379 9.80 5.89 -18.08
N ALA A 380 10.63 6.70 -18.74
CA ALA A 380 11.36 6.26 -19.94
C ALA A 380 12.35 5.13 -19.63
N LEU A 381 13.10 5.25 -18.53
CA LEU A 381 14.02 4.22 -18.05
C LEU A 381 13.30 2.88 -17.82
N VAL A 382 12.19 2.91 -17.06
CA VAL A 382 11.42 1.70 -16.75
C VAL A 382 10.82 1.07 -18.00
N ARG A 383 10.24 1.88 -18.91
CA ARG A 383 9.72 1.37 -20.18
C ARG A 383 10.79 0.68 -21.00
N GLN A 384 11.97 1.29 -21.12
CA GLN A 384 13.11 0.72 -21.86
C GLN A 384 13.56 -0.59 -21.25
N ALA A 385 13.74 -0.65 -19.94
CA ALA A 385 14.16 -1.86 -19.23
C ALA A 385 13.16 -3.00 -19.38
N ARG A 386 11.87 -2.74 -19.13
CA ARG A 386 10.80 -3.74 -19.24
C ARG A 386 10.61 -4.26 -20.66
N ALA A 387 10.73 -3.39 -21.67
CA ALA A 387 10.69 -3.79 -23.08
C ALA A 387 11.81 -4.79 -23.44
N ALA A 388 12.95 -4.68 -22.76
CA ALA A 388 14.08 -5.62 -22.90
C ALA A 388 13.97 -6.86 -21.98
N GLY A 389 12.95 -6.98 -21.17
CA GLY A 389 12.74 -8.10 -20.25
C GLY A 389 13.45 -7.96 -18.90
N MET A 390 13.91 -6.76 -18.54
CA MET A 390 14.68 -6.47 -17.32
C MET A 390 13.82 -5.86 -16.22
N ARG A 391 14.15 -6.19 -14.94
CA ARG A 391 13.62 -5.51 -13.75
C ARG A 391 14.60 -4.41 -13.30
N VAL A 392 14.07 -3.39 -12.63
CA VAL A 392 14.87 -2.24 -12.18
C VAL A 392 14.73 -2.04 -10.67
N ILE A 393 15.86 -2.06 -9.96
CA ILE A 393 16.00 -1.54 -8.59
C ILE A 393 16.49 -0.09 -8.71
N GLY A 394 15.78 0.83 -8.13
CA GLY A 394 16.08 2.26 -8.23
C GLY A 394 15.15 3.00 -9.21
N PRO A 395 15.65 4.06 -9.87
CA PRO A 395 16.95 4.72 -9.73
C PRO A 395 17.20 5.36 -8.35
N ASN A 396 18.37 5.96 -8.15
CA ASN A 396 18.79 6.53 -6.87
C ASN A 396 18.82 5.48 -5.74
N ALA A 397 19.18 4.23 -6.09
CA ALA A 397 19.24 3.12 -5.16
C ALA A 397 20.58 3.08 -4.40
N PHE A 398 20.53 2.65 -3.14
CA PHE A 398 21.75 2.30 -2.40
C PHE A 398 22.22 0.88 -2.77
N GLY A 399 21.30 -0.02 -3.13
CA GLY A 399 21.62 -1.34 -3.67
C GLY A 399 20.97 -2.50 -2.92
N LEU A 400 21.52 -3.70 -3.16
CA LEU A 400 21.03 -4.99 -2.67
C LEU A 400 22.12 -5.73 -1.91
N LEU A 401 21.72 -6.48 -0.86
CA LEU A 401 22.57 -7.45 -0.15
C LEU A 401 21.84 -8.79 -0.05
N ASN A 402 22.61 -9.87 -0.21
CA ASN A 402 22.22 -11.23 0.13
C ASN A 402 23.36 -11.86 0.95
N THR A 403 23.03 -12.35 2.14
CA THR A 403 24.01 -12.93 3.06
C THR A 403 24.09 -14.44 3.00
N ASP A 404 23.38 -15.06 2.05
CA ASP A 404 23.43 -16.50 1.85
C ASP A 404 24.91 -16.94 1.55
N PRO A 405 25.50 -17.83 2.35
CA PRO A 405 26.90 -18.24 2.16
C PRO A 405 27.14 -19.00 0.84
N GLU A 406 26.10 -19.61 0.25
CA GLU A 406 26.23 -20.26 -1.05
C GLU A 406 26.15 -19.25 -2.21
N GLN A 407 25.50 -18.11 -2.00
CA GLN A 407 25.31 -17.07 -3.02
C GLN A 407 25.40 -15.66 -2.42
N PRO A 408 26.53 -15.29 -1.78
CA PRO A 408 26.68 -13.99 -1.17
C PRO A 408 26.70 -12.89 -2.25
N LEU A 409 25.96 -11.83 -2.03
CA LEU A 409 25.90 -10.67 -2.94
C LEU A 409 26.00 -9.36 -2.15
N ASN A 410 26.98 -8.52 -2.46
CA ASN A 410 26.99 -7.13 -2.04
C ASN A 410 26.99 -6.21 -3.27
N ALA A 411 25.84 -6.06 -3.90
CA ALA A 411 25.59 -5.11 -4.99
C ALA A 411 25.07 -3.77 -4.42
N SER A 412 25.72 -3.26 -3.36
CA SER A 412 25.33 -2.04 -2.66
C SER A 412 26.56 -1.15 -2.37
N LEU A 413 26.27 0.04 -1.85
CA LEU A 413 27.29 0.97 -1.34
C LEU A 413 27.66 0.72 0.13
N ALA A 414 27.18 -0.37 0.75
CA ALA A 414 27.54 -0.74 2.12
C ALA A 414 28.98 -1.22 2.18
N PRO A 415 29.83 -0.62 3.04
CA PRO A 415 31.24 -0.98 3.13
C PRO A 415 31.47 -2.35 3.80
N VAL A 416 30.50 -2.83 4.58
CA VAL A 416 30.57 -4.08 5.31
C VAL A 416 29.32 -4.89 5.01
N LEU A 417 29.47 -6.17 4.76
CA LEU A 417 28.37 -7.13 4.68
C LEU A 417 28.01 -7.55 6.11
N PRO A 418 26.78 -7.32 6.59
CA PRO A 418 26.33 -7.84 7.89
C PRO A 418 26.38 -9.37 7.92
N GLU A 419 26.44 -9.93 9.13
CA GLU A 419 26.37 -11.38 9.32
C GLU A 419 25.03 -11.93 8.83
N ARG A 420 24.97 -13.22 8.53
CA ARG A 420 23.72 -13.90 8.21
C ARG A 420 22.82 -13.95 9.45
N GLY A 421 21.53 -13.72 9.25
CA GLY A 421 20.54 -13.78 10.32
C GLY A 421 19.10 -13.70 9.81
N PRO A 422 18.13 -13.63 10.72
CA PRO A 422 16.71 -13.82 10.40
C PRO A 422 16.01 -12.56 9.83
N PHE A 423 16.71 -11.43 9.68
CA PHE A 423 16.04 -10.18 9.34
C PHE A 423 16.06 -9.89 7.83
N GLY A 424 14.87 -9.78 7.23
CA GLY A 424 14.68 -9.13 5.93
C GLY A 424 14.53 -7.62 6.12
N LEU A 425 15.41 -6.82 5.51
CA LEU A 425 15.45 -5.36 5.72
C LEU A 425 15.19 -4.59 4.44
N PHE A 426 14.15 -3.74 4.44
CA PHE A 426 13.80 -2.88 3.31
C PHE A 426 13.84 -1.40 3.68
N CYS A 427 14.48 -0.60 2.84
CA CYS A 427 14.60 0.84 3.05
C CYS A 427 14.34 1.62 1.75
N GLN A 428 13.56 2.69 1.84
CA GLN A 428 13.34 3.59 0.70
C GLN A 428 14.39 4.70 0.62
N SER A 429 15.05 5.01 1.73
CA SER A 429 16.09 6.04 1.82
C SER A 429 17.49 5.42 1.87
N GLY A 430 18.39 5.83 0.98
CA GLY A 430 19.79 5.38 1.01
C GLY A 430 20.50 5.76 2.30
N ALA A 431 20.32 6.99 2.78
CA ALA A 431 20.95 7.47 4.02
C ALA A 431 20.45 6.70 5.27
N VAL A 432 19.14 6.44 5.35
CA VAL A 432 18.56 5.63 6.43
C VAL A 432 19.03 4.17 6.30
N GLY A 433 19.19 3.67 5.08
CA GLY A 433 19.73 2.32 4.81
C GLY A 433 21.15 2.13 5.37
N VAL A 434 22.03 3.12 5.18
CA VAL A 434 23.37 3.10 5.80
C VAL A 434 23.28 3.03 7.32
N ALA A 435 22.46 3.90 7.92
CA ALA A 435 22.32 3.96 9.38
C ALA A 435 21.72 2.65 9.94
N LEU A 436 20.77 2.04 9.25
CA LEU A 436 20.18 0.75 9.64
C LEU A 436 21.20 -0.38 9.57
N LEU A 437 21.95 -0.50 8.47
CA LEU A 437 22.97 -1.54 8.32
C LEU A 437 24.09 -1.41 9.37
N GLU A 438 24.52 -0.18 9.64
CA GLU A 438 25.51 0.09 10.69
C GLU A 438 24.97 -0.25 12.08
N ALA A 439 23.71 0.08 12.34
CA ALA A 439 23.08 -0.22 13.64
C ALA A 439 22.86 -1.73 13.83
N THR A 440 22.46 -2.47 12.78
CA THR A 440 22.35 -3.93 12.83
C THR A 440 23.70 -4.60 13.05
N HIS A 441 24.75 -4.14 12.34
CA HIS A 441 26.10 -4.67 12.50
C HIS A 441 26.63 -4.45 13.93
N ARG A 442 26.53 -3.23 14.47
CA ARG A 442 26.97 -2.92 15.85
C ARG A 442 26.22 -3.72 16.93
N ARG A 443 24.98 -4.09 16.65
CA ARG A 443 24.17 -4.90 17.58
C ARG A 443 24.37 -6.40 17.39
N GLY A 444 25.15 -6.84 16.40
CA GLY A 444 25.28 -8.28 16.05
C GLY A 444 23.97 -8.87 15.52
N MET A 445 23.08 -8.03 14.98
CA MET A 445 21.86 -8.50 14.33
C MET A 445 22.19 -8.90 12.90
N GLY A 446 22.10 -10.20 12.61
CA GLY A 446 22.32 -10.71 11.25
C GLY A 446 21.13 -10.44 10.34
N ILE A 447 21.36 -10.28 9.07
CA ILE A 447 20.29 -10.11 8.08
C ILE A 447 20.27 -11.28 7.09
N SER A 448 19.09 -11.62 6.54
CA SER A 448 18.95 -12.58 5.44
C SER A 448 19.22 -11.86 4.11
N SER A 449 18.60 -10.73 3.94
CA SER A 449 18.74 -9.90 2.76
C SER A 449 18.39 -8.43 3.05
N PHE A 450 18.92 -7.52 2.23
CA PHE A 450 18.64 -6.09 2.33
C PHE A 450 18.34 -5.50 0.96
N ALA A 451 17.40 -4.58 0.92
CA ALA A 451 17.13 -3.77 -0.25
C ALA A 451 16.95 -2.29 0.08
N SER A 452 17.71 -1.44 -0.59
CA SER A 452 17.41 -0.01 -0.67
C SER A 452 17.13 0.37 -2.10
N VAL A 453 15.85 0.63 -2.37
CA VAL A 453 15.31 0.73 -3.74
C VAL A 453 15.16 2.16 -4.26
N GLY A 454 15.65 3.16 -3.52
CA GLY A 454 15.61 4.57 -3.91
C GLY A 454 14.20 5.03 -4.33
N ASN A 455 14.08 5.51 -5.56
CA ASN A 455 12.80 5.98 -6.12
C ASN A 455 11.76 4.88 -6.38
N ARG A 456 12.13 3.58 -6.26
CA ARG A 456 11.25 2.39 -6.45
C ARG A 456 10.39 2.45 -7.72
N ALA A 457 11.01 2.82 -8.84
CA ALA A 457 10.30 3.01 -10.10
C ALA A 457 9.69 1.74 -10.70
N ASP A 458 10.22 0.56 -10.38
CA ASP A 458 9.76 -0.75 -10.86
C ASP A 458 9.57 -1.75 -9.70
N VAL A 459 10.65 -2.19 -9.07
CA VAL A 459 10.58 -3.10 -7.92
C VAL A 459 10.28 -2.30 -6.66
N SER A 460 9.27 -2.72 -5.90
CA SER A 460 8.73 -2.02 -4.73
C SER A 460 8.74 -2.90 -3.47
N GLY A 461 8.39 -2.34 -2.32
CA GLY A 461 8.24 -3.10 -1.07
C GLY A 461 7.24 -4.24 -1.16
N ASN A 462 6.20 -4.11 -1.99
CA ASN A 462 5.23 -5.19 -2.21
C ASN A 462 5.84 -6.44 -2.87
N ASP A 463 6.84 -6.26 -3.74
CA ASP A 463 7.58 -7.35 -4.36
C ASP A 463 8.45 -8.07 -3.33
N TRP A 464 9.12 -7.29 -2.46
CA TRP A 464 9.96 -7.81 -1.38
C TRP A 464 9.16 -8.56 -0.31
N LEU A 465 7.99 -8.07 0.10
CA LEU A 465 7.13 -8.78 1.05
C LEU A 465 6.70 -10.15 0.52
N GLN A 466 6.45 -10.28 -0.78
CA GLN A 466 6.11 -11.56 -1.40
C GLN A 466 7.31 -12.51 -1.47
N TYR A 467 8.52 -11.99 -1.68
CA TYR A 467 9.74 -12.78 -1.62
C TYR A 467 9.99 -13.30 -0.20
N TRP A 468 9.95 -12.42 0.81
CA TRP A 468 10.20 -12.82 2.20
C TRP A 468 9.15 -13.78 2.76
N GLU A 469 7.95 -13.81 2.22
CA GLU A 469 6.95 -14.81 2.60
C GLU A 469 7.43 -16.23 2.24
N GLU A 470 8.06 -16.40 1.08
CA GLU A 470 8.59 -17.68 0.61
C GLU A 470 10.01 -17.99 1.11
N ASP A 471 10.79 -16.98 1.52
CA ASP A 471 12.18 -17.14 1.93
C ASP A 471 12.30 -17.74 3.35
N PRO A 472 12.83 -18.97 3.50
CA PRO A 472 12.95 -19.61 4.81
C PRO A 472 14.03 -18.98 5.71
N ALA A 473 14.96 -18.20 5.15
CA ALA A 473 16.00 -17.53 5.92
C ALA A 473 15.50 -16.25 6.61
N THR A 474 14.36 -15.71 6.15
CA THR A 474 13.76 -14.51 6.75
C THR A 474 12.67 -14.93 7.74
N GLU A 475 12.82 -14.55 9.00
CA GLU A 475 11.85 -14.80 10.08
C GLU A 475 11.11 -13.53 10.49
N VAL A 476 11.77 -12.37 10.44
CA VAL A 476 11.23 -11.05 10.79
C VAL A 476 11.52 -10.07 9.68
N VAL A 477 10.51 -9.26 9.31
CA VAL A 477 10.64 -8.23 8.27
C VAL A 477 10.64 -6.84 8.89
N LEU A 478 11.69 -6.07 8.58
CA LEU A 478 11.90 -4.71 9.07
C LEU A 478 11.81 -3.72 7.90
N LEU A 479 10.90 -2.74 7.99
CA LEU A 479 10.61 -1.81 6.91
C LEU A 479 10.83 -0.36 7.33
N TYR A 480 11.54 0.41 6.52
CA TYR A 480 11.48 1.86 6.54
C TYR A 480 10.74 2.35 5.29
N LEU A 481 9.55 2.95 5.48
CA LEU A 481 8.68 3.38 4.40
C LEU A 481 8.42 4.89 4.46
N GLU A 482 8.60 5.58 3.35
CA GLU A 482 8.18 6.98 3.16
C GLU A 482 6.80 7.04 2.52
N SER A 483 6.49 6.07 1.67
CA SER A 483 5.21 5.96 0.97
C SER A 483 4.91 4.51 0.59
N PHE A 484 3.62 4.22 0.37
CA PHE A 484 3.16 2.95 -0.19
C PHE A 484 3.16 3.00 -1.72
N GLY A 485 3.28 1.88 -2.39
CA GLY A 485 2.96 1.77 -3.80
C GLY A 485 1.44 1.73 -4.01
N ASN A 486 0.88 0.52 -3.97
CA ASN A 486 -0.57 0.30 -3.95
C ASN A 486 -0.98 -0.15 -2.55
N PRO A 487 -1.67 0.70 -1.75
CA PRO A 487 -2.03 0.36 -0.36
C PRO A 487 -2.93 -0.88 -0.25
N ARG A 488 -3.87 -1.12 -1.18
CA ARG A 488 -4.70 -2.33 -1.19
C ARG A 488 -3.85 -3.60 -1.40
N LYS A 489 -2.91 -3.53 -2.36
CA LYS A 489 -1.96 -4.63 -2.60
C LYS A 489 -1.08 -4.84 -1.36
N PHE A 490 -0.56 -3.75 -0.77
CA PHE A 490 0.25 -3.79 0.44
C PHE A 490 -0.50 -4.45 1.60
N THR A 491 -1.71 -3.98 1.95
CA THR A 491 -2.48 -4.51 3.08
C THR A 491 -2.77 -6.00 2.92
N ARG A 492 -3.15 -6.44 1.72
CA ARG A 492 -3.41 -7.85 1.44
C ARG A 492 -2.17 -8.73 1.59
N ILE A 493 -1.02 -8.29 1.06
CA ILE A 493 0.24 -9.04 1.11
C ILE A 493 0.78 -9.03 2.53
N ALA A 494 0.81 -7.86 3.17
CA ALA A 494 1.31 -7.70 4.54
C ALA A 494 0.49 -8.50 5.54
N ARG A 495 -0.85 -8.54 5.43
CA ARG A 495 -1.72 -9.37 6.29
C ARG A 495 -1.40 -10.86 6.17
N ARG A 496 -1.16 -11.35 4.95
CA ARG A 496 -0.82 -12.74 4.72
C ARG A 496 0.56 -13.09 5.30
N LEU A 497 1.56 -12.23 5.06
CA LEU A 497 2.89 -12.36 5.61
C LEU A 497 2.87 -12.28 7.14
N ALA A 498 2.17 -11.30 7.72
CA ALA A 498 2.05 -11.13 9.17
C ALA A 498 1.37 -12.31 9.87
N GLY A 499 0.59 -13.12 9.16
CA GLY A 499 0.05 -14.38 9.67
C GLY A 499 1.12 -15.41 10.03
N THR A 500 2.29 -15.34 9.42
CA THR A 500 3.40 -16.29 9.60
C THR A 500 4.66 -15.66 10.14
N LYS A 501 5.01 -14.47 9.70
CA LYS A 501 6.25 -13.74 10.04
C LYS A 501 5.92 -12.32 10.48
N PRO A 502 6.42 -11.81 11.61
CA PRO A 502 6.16 -10.44 12.03
C PRO A 502 6.76 -9.43 11.06
N VAL A 503 5.99 -8.35 10.84
CA VAL A 503 6.38 -7.20 10.00
C VAL A 503 6.38 -5.96 10.87
N VAL A 504 7.54 -5.33 11.04
CA VAL A 504 7.70 -4.09 11.81
C VAL A 504 8.03 -2.94 10.87
N VAL A 505 7.39 -1.80 11.05
CA VAL A 505 7.53 -0.65 10.14
C VAL A 505 7.75 0.66 10.87
N VAL A 506 8.73 1.42 10.40
CA VAL A 506 8.82 2.88 10.65
C VAL A 506 8.28 3.60 9.43
N LYS A 507 7.24 4.42 9.62
CA LYS A 507 6.65 5.25 8.57
C LYS A 507 7.16 6.68 8.68
N GLY A 508 7.94 7.12 7.70
CA GLY A 508 8.33 8.51 7.53
C GLY A 508 7.18 9.41 7.06
N ALA A 509 7.38 10.73 7.07
CA ALA A 509 6.44 11.74 6.59
C ALA A 509 5.03 11.66 7.23
N ARG A 510 4.96 11.56 8.56
CA ARG A 510 3.72 11.44 9.35
C ARG A 510 2.86 12.71 9.27
N HIS A 511 3.47 13.87 9.25
CA HIS A 511 2.82 15.18 9.26
C HIS A 511 2.90 15.85 7.88
N THR A 512 2.30 15.22 6.87
CA THR A 512 2.39 15.63 5.45
C THR A 512 1.84 17.04 5.18
N GLY A 513 0.93 17.56 6.02
CA GLY A 513 0.41 18.92 5.93
C GLY A 513 1.40 20.01 6.33
N SER A 514 2.51 19.66 6.99
CA SER A 514 3.51 20.59 7.55
C SER A 514 4.90 20.44 6.91
N LEU A 515 5.01 19.79 5.75
CA LEU A 515 6.31 19.60 5.09
C LEU A 515 6.87 20.93 4.59
N PRO A 516 8.16 21.21 4.83
CA PRO A 516 8.81 22.41 4.32
C PRO A 516 8.71 22.49 2.79
N PRO A 517 8.55 23.70 2.20
CA PRO A 517 8.56 23.87 0.76
C PRO A 517 9.87 23.33 0.15
N GLY A 518 9.77 22.57 -0.92
CA GLY A 518 10.94 22.09 -1.68
C GLY A 518 11.31 20.60 -1.50
N HIS A 519 10.64 19.84 -0.64
CA HIS A 519 10.91 18.41 -0.52
C HIS A 519 10.13 17.61 -1.58
N ALA A 520 10.85 16.91 -2.46
CA ALA A 520 10.27 16.19 -3.61
C ALA A 520 9.51 14.91 -3.27
N VAL A 521 9.61 14.42 -2.02
CA VAL A 521 8.93 13.21 -1.53
C VAL A 521 7.40 13.35 -1.49
N GLN A 522 6.89 14.56 -1.61
CA GLN A 522 5.50 14.91 -1.29
C GLN A 522 4.46 14.53 -2.32
N ALA A 523 4.84 14.39 -3.58
CA ALA A 523 3.86 14.13 -4.63
C ALA A 523 3.37 12.66 -4.66
N ALA A 524 4.08 11.77 -4.01
CA ALA A 524 3.78 10.34 -3.99
C ALA A 524 2.98 9.87 -2.76
N VAL A 525 2.94 10.69 -1.69
CA VAL A 525 2.12 10.42 -0.50
C VAL A 525 0.77 11.07 -0.74
N GLY A 526 -0.07 10.45 -1.57
CA GLY A 526 -1.45 10.90 -1.74
C GLY A 526 -2.08 11.06 -0.37
N GLY A 527 -2.46 12.27 -0.01
CA GLY A 527 -3.16 12.83 1.14
C GLY A 527 -3.86 11.93 2.18
N LEU A 528 -3.38 10.70 2.39
CA LEU A 528 -3.88 9.81 3.44
C LEU A 528 -3.56 10.39 4.80
N GLN A 529 -4.57 10.51 5.62
CA GLN A 529 -4.39 10.89 7.03
C GLN A 529 -3.57 9.81 7.75
N ASP A 530 -2.69 10.21 8.65
CA ASP A 530 -1.82 9.30 9.40
C ASP A 530 -2.62 8.24 10.20
N ALA A 531 -3.78 8.64 10.75
CA ALA A 531 -4.70 7.73 11.44
C ALA A 531 -5.25 6.61 10.52
N THR A 532 -5.52 6.92 9.26
CA THR A 532 -5.94 5.90 8.27
C THR A 532 -4.82 4.92 7.98
N VAL A 533 -3.59 5.41 7.83
CA VAL A 533 -2.41 4.55 7.64
C VAL A 533 -2.19 3.63 8.83
N ASP A 534 -2.36 4.15 10.04
CA ASP A 534 -2.24 3.38 11.26
C ASP A 534 -3.30 2.28 11.37
N ALA A 535 -4.56 2.59 11.02
CA ALA A 535 -5.63 1.60 10.96
C ALA A 535 -5.33 0.49 9.94
N LEU A 536 -4.79 0.84 8.76
CA LEU A 536 -4.37 -0.12 7.74
C LEU A 536 -3.30 -1.08 8.27
N PHE A 537 -2.26 -0.55 8.95
CA PHE A 537 -1.22 -1.37 9.53
C PHE A 537 -1.76 -2.30 10.60
N ARG A 538 -2.56 -1.80 11.53
CA ARG A 538 -3.18 -2.62 12.61
C ARG A 538 -4.05 -3.74 12.02
N GLN A 539 -4.89 -3.43 11.03
CA GLN A 539 -5.74 -4.44 10.39
C GLN A 539 -4.93 -5.48 9.61
N ALA A 540 -3.78 -5.09 9.05
CA ALA A 540 -2.87 -6.00 8.36
C ALA A 540 -1.95 -6.79 9.31
N GLY A 541 -1.93 -6.50 10.62
CA GLY A 541 -1.02 -7.13 11.57
C GLY A 541 0.42 -6.62 11.46
N VAL A 542 0.61 -5.43 10.88
CA VAL A 542 1.89 -4.76 10.75
C VAL A 542 2.12 -3.91 12.00
N LEU A 543 3.24 -4.15 12.67
CA LEU A 543 3.63 -3.41 13.87
C LEU A 543 4.25 -2.08 13.48
N ARG A 544 3.56 -1.00 13.81
CA ARG A 544 4.08 0.36 13.57
C ARG A 544 4.84 0.85 14.79
N VAL A 545 6.06 1.32 14.55
CA VAL A 545 6.91 1.95 15.54
C VAL A 545 7.36 3.33 15.07
N ASP A 546 7.81 4.17 16.01
CA ASP A 546 8.06 5.59 15.75
C ASP A 546 9.50 5.88 15.36
N THR A 547 10.46 5.09 15.83
CA THR A 547 11.88 5.31 15.67
C THR A 547 12.60 4.10 15.07
N ILE A 548 13.77 4.34 14.47
CA ILE A 548 14.68 3.28 14.02
C ILE A 548 15.14 2.40 15.19
N THR A 549 15.29 2.99 16.38
CA THR A 549 15.68 2.25 17.58
C THR A 549 14.61 1.25 17.97
N GLU A 550 13.34 1.66 18.03
CA GLU A 550 12.21 0.77 18.31
C GLU A 550 12.04 -0.31 17.23
N LEU A 551 12.31 0.02 15.94
CA LEU A 551 12.29 -0.95 14.84
C LEU A 551 13.24 -2.12 15.12
N LEU A 552 14.47 -1.82 15.53
CA LEU A 552 15.49 -2.82 15.79
C LEU A 552 15.22 -3.55 17.12
N ASP A 553 14.79 -2.82 18.15
CA ASP A 553 14.47 -3.41 19.47
C ASP A 553 13.32 -4.42 19.39
N THR A 554 12.26 -4.03 18.70
CA THR A 554 11.10 -4.91 18.45
C THR A 554 11.49 -6.11 17.58
N GLY A 555 12.28 -5.87 16.53
CA GLY A 555 12.78 -6.94 15.67
C GLY A 555 13.61 -7.96 16.45
N GLU A 556 14.54 -7.50 17.29
CA GLU A 556 15.41 -8.34 18.09
C GLU A 556 14.59 -9.24 19.03
N LEU A 557 13.57 -8.68 19.71
CA LEU A 557 12.68 -9.46 20.58
C LEU A 557 11.90 -10.54 19.79
N LEU A 558 11.28 -10.14 18.69
CA LEU A 558 10.42 -11.01 17.88
C LEU A 558 11.19 -12.18 17.20
N ALA A 559 12.48 -11.97 16.92
CA ALA A 559 13.33 -13.04 16.36
C ALA A 559 13.88 -13.98 17.43
N ALA A 560 14.12 -13.45 18.64
CA ALA A 560 14.85 -14.19 19.67
C ALA A 560 13.95 -14.90 20.70
N GLN A 561 12.71 -14.43 20.88
CA GLN A 561 11.86 -14.87 21.98
C GLN A 561 10.49 -15.36 21.52
N PRO A 562 9.86 -16.31 22.25
CA PRO A 562 8.50 -16.73 21.98
C PRO A 562 7.51 -15.56 22.15
N LEU A 563 6.38 -15.62 21.45
CA LEU A 563 5.31 -14.62 21.60
C LEU A 563 4.58 -14.83 22.94
N PRO A 564 4.30 -13.75 23.69
CA PRO A 564 3.61 -13.84 24.97
C PRO A 564 2.16 -14.32 24.82
N ALA A 565 1.69 -15.12 25.76
CA ALA A 565 0.30 -15.60 25.80
C ALA A 565 -0.71 -14.50 26.17
N GLY A 566 -0.26 -13.43 26.84
CA GLY A 566 -1.06 -12.29 27.27
C GLY A 566 -0.20 -11.11 27.64
N ASP A 567 -0.75 -10.21 28.43
CA ASP A 567 -0.18 -8.92 28.81
C ASP A 567 0.28 -8.84 30.29
N ARG A 568 0.30 -9.98 31.01
CA ARG A 568 0.68 -10.03 32.44
C ARG A 568 2.18 -10.17 32.57
N VAL A 569 2.84 -9.15 33.16
CA VAL A 569 4.29 -9.05 33.21
C VAL A 569 4.80 -9.19 34.63
N ALA A 570 5.80 -10.06 34.87
CA ALA A 570 6.57 -10.07 36.09
C ALA A 570 7.84 -9.24 35.91
N VAL A 571 8.17 -8.44 36.94
CA VAL A 571 9.41 -7.67 37.01
C VAL A 571 10.24 -8.20 38.15
N VAL A 572 11.46 -8.64 37.87
CA VAL A 572 12.38 -9.25 38.86
C VAL A 572 13.74 -8.56 38.72
N GLY A 573 14.29 -8.02 39.81
CA GLY A 573 15.57 -7.34 39.69
C GLY A 573 16.27 -7.07 41.02
N ASN A 574 17.49 -6.51 40.93
CA ASN A 574 18.31 -6.12 42.09
C ASN A 574 18.34 -4.60 42.35
N SER A 575 17.31 -3.89 41.85
CA SER A 575 17.14 -2.46 42.06
C SER A 575 15.66 -2.11 42.16
N ASP A 576 15.19 -1.73 43.33
CA ASP A 576 13.82 -1.30 43.57
C ASP A 576 13.42 -0.13 42.66
N SER A 577 14.26 0.90 42.58
CA SER A 577 13.97 2.09 41.75
C SER A 577 13.83 1.75 40.28
N LEU A 578 14.69 0.89 39.72
CA LEU A 578 14.62 0.50 38.32
C LEU A 578 13.46 -0.47 38.05
N GLY A 579 13.16 -1.33 39.03
CA GLY A 579 11.97 -2.18 39.04
C GLY A 579 10.69 -1.35 39.01
N LEU A 580 10.62 -0.26 39.81
CA LEU A 580 9.48 0.65 39.83
C LEU A 580 9.33 1.43 38.51
N LEU A 581 10.44 1.92 37.92
CA LEU A 581 10.41 2.56 36.60
C LEU A 581 9.91 1.58 35.51
N THR A 582 10.32 0.30 35.60
CA THR A 582 9.84 -0.73 34.65
C THR A 582 8.35 -0.99 34.85
N TYR A 583 7.88 -1.02 36.08
CA TYR A 583 6.47 -1.16 36.42
C TYR A 583 5.63 -0.02 35.85
N ASP A 584 6.06 1.23 36.09
CA ASP A 584 5.38 2.42 35.57
C ASP A 584 5.35 2.45 34.04
N ALA A 585 6.44 2.07 33.36
CA ALA A 585 6.50 1.94 31.92
C ALA A 585 5.47 0.90 31.41
N CYS A 586 5.37 -0.27 32.06
CA CYS A 586 4.38 -1.29 31.73
C CYS A 586 2.95 -0.76 31.85
N LEU A 587 2.62 -0.05 32.93
CA LEU A 587 1.29 0.56 33.12
C LEU A 587 1.00 1.62 32.04
N GLY A 588 1.99 2.46 31.73
CA GLY A 588 1.88 3.48 30.69
C GLY A 588 1.64 2.90 29.30
N ALA A 589 2.21 1.73 29.03
CA ALA A 589 2.05 0.96 27.79
C ALA A 589 0.78 0.08 27.76
N GLY A 590 -0.03 0.07 28.82
CA GLY A 590 -1.26 -0.74 28.91
C GLY A 590 -1.07 -2.19 29.25
N LEU A 591 0.15 -2.59 29.64
CA LEU A 591 0.43 -3.92 30.16
C LEU A 591 -0.04 -4.06 31.60
N ARG A 592 -0.12 -5.29 32.13
CA ARG A 592 -0.53 -5.61 33.52
C ARG A 592 0.64 -6.16 34.32
N PRO A 593 1.53 -5.27 34.85
CA PRO A 593 2.66 -5.72 35.65
C PRO A 593 2.19 -6.18 37.03
N ARG A 594 2.90 -7.17 37.56
CA ARG A 594 2.83 -7.52 38.97
C ARG A 594 3.76 -6.62 39.77
N THR A 595 3.54 -6.57 41.11
CA THR A 595 4.47 -5.88 42.02
C THR A 595 5.89 -6.36 41.77
N PRO A 596 6.85 -5.45 41.49
CA PRO A 596 8.24 -5.85 41.27
C PRO A 596 8.82 -6.64 42.44
N VAL A 597 9.62 -7.65 42.12
CA VAL A 597 10.39 -8.42 43.10
C VAL A 597 11.79 -7.81 43.18
N ASP A 598 12.08 -7.12 44.28
CA ASP A 598 13.41 -6.55 44.54
C ASP A 598 14.27 -7.58 45.32
N LEU A 599 15.36 -7.99 44.69
CA LEU A 599 16.35 -8.90 45.25
C LEU A 599 17.45 -8.17 46.03
N THR A 600 17.41 -6.85 46.04
CA THR A 600 18.39 -5.89 46.55
C THR A 600 19.72 -5.89 45.77
N THR A 601 20.51 -4.84 45.96
CA THR A 601 21.81 -4.68 45.25
C THR A 601 22.87 -5.68 45.65
N ALA A 602 22.62 -6.51 46.69
CA ALA A 602 23.49 -7.58 47.15
C ALA A 602 23.10 -8.95 46.57
N ALA A 603 22.15 -9.02 45.65
CA ALA A 603 21.68 -10.26 45.05
C ALA A 603 22.79 -10.99 44.29
N THR A 604 22.89 -12.29 44.51
CA THR A 604 23.78 -13.23 43.79
C THR A 604 23.08 -13.76 42.53
N GLY A 605 23.84 -14.44 41.68
CA GLY A 605 23.28 -15.17 40.53
C GLY A 605 22.25 -16.22 40.95
N GLU A 606 22.46 -16.91 42.10
CA GLU A 606 21.51 -17.88 42.64
C GLU A 606 20.19 -17.24 43.09
N ASN A 607 20.23 -16.02 43.66
CA ASN A 607 19.00 -15.29 44.00
C ASN A 607 18.18 -14.95 42.75
N PHE A 608 18.84 -14.51 41.66
CA PHE A 608 18.19 -14.28 40.37
C PHE A 608 17.60 -15.56 39.82
N ARG A 609 18.34 -16.67 39.82
CA ARG A 609 17.87 -17.97 39.30
C ARG A 609 16.56 -18.40 39.97
N ILE A 610 16.52 -18.41 41.30
CA ILE A 610 15.34 -18.81 42.08
C ILE A 610 14.13 -17.88 41.78
N ALA A 611 14.37 -16.57 41.77
CA ALA A 611 13.30 -15.60 41.54
C ALA A 611 12.75 -15.68 40.12
N LEU A 612 13.62 -15.83 39.10
CA LEU A 612 13.22 -15.99 37.71
C LEU A 612 12.47 -17.29 37.44
N GLU A 613 12.94 -18.41 38.02
CA GLU A 613 12.23 -19.70 37.95
C GLU A 613 10.83 -19.60 38.56
N THR A 614 10.71 -18.92 39.70
CA THR A 614 9.42 -18.69 40.38
C THR A 614 8.48 -17.87 39.50
N ALA A 615 8.98 -16.77 38.92
CA ALA A 615 8.19 -15.92 38.03
C ALA A 615 7.77 -16.64 36.74
N LEU A 616 8.68 -17.37 36.11
CA LEU A 616 8.40 -18.16 34.90
C LEU A 616 7.42 -19.31 35.17
N GLY A 617 7.50 -19.95 36.37
CA GLY A 617 6.59 -21.02 36.80
C GLY A 617 5.17 -20.56 37.11
N ASP A 618 4.94 -19.27 37.35
CA ASP A 618 3.61 -18.75 37.69
C ASP A 618 2.66 -18.72 36.44
N PRO A 619 1.55 -19.46 36.48
CA PRO A 619 0.59 -19.45 35.38
C PRO A 619 -0.12 -18.09 35.15
N ALA A 620 -0.03 -17.18 36.11
CA ALA A 620 -0.58 -15.83 36.00
C ALA A 620 0.44 -14.81 35.43
N VAL A 621 1.55 -15.26 34.88
CA VAL A 621 2.59 -14.44 34.21
C VAL A 621 2.74 -14.91 32.78
N ASP A 622 2.74 -13.97 31.85
CA ASP A 622 2.87 -14.22 30.42
C ASP A 622 4.25 -13.79 29.85
N ALA A 623 4.95 -12.89 30.58
CA ALA A 623 6.29 -12.41 30.21
C ALA A 623 7.08 -12.03 31.48
N VAL A 624 8.41 -12.10 31.40
CA VAL A 624 9.30 -11.72 32.52
C VAL A 624 10.30 -10.67 32.03
N VAL A 625 10.42 -9.58 32.79
CA VAL A 625 11.44 -8.56 32.62
C VAL A 625 12.41 -8.65 33.79
N ALA A 626 13.61 -9.13 33.51
CA ALA A 626 14.72 -9.11 34.48
C ALA A 626 15.35 -7.70 34.49
N VAL A 627 15.68 -7.21 35.67
CA VAL A 627 16.29 -5.89 35.86
C VAL A 627 17.62 -6.07 36.59
N ALA A 628 18.72 -5.71 35.91
CA ALA A 628 20.05 -5.92 36.52
C ALA A 628 20.91 -4.65 36.50
N ILE A 629 21.47 -4.34 37.65
CA ILE A 629 22.53 -3.35 37.80
C ILE A 629 23.78 -4.05 38.33
N PRO A 630 24.99 -3.48 38.14
CA PRO A 630 26.20 -4.03 38.76
C PRO A 630 26.01 -4.16 40.28
N PRO A 631 26.41 -5.29 40.90
CA PRO A 631 26.34 -5.43 42.35
C PRO A 631 27.17 -4.34 43.02
N ILE A 632 26.57 -3.66 43.97
CA ILE A 632 27.29 -2.70 44.81
C ILE A 632 27.92 -3.49 45.94
N ALA A 633 29.18 -3.91 45.77
CA ALA A 633 29.94 -4.53 46.83
C ALA A 633 29.99 -3.59 48.01
N ALA A 634 29.34 -3.98 49.09
CA ALA A 634 29.51 -3.31 50.37
C ALA A 634 30.95 -3.54 50.80
N GLN A 635 31.78 -2.54 50.71
CA GLN A 635 33.07 -2.35 51.37
C GLN A 635 34.35 -2.47 50.50
N THR A 636 35.13 -1.40 50.67
CA THR A 636 36.58 -1.34 50.56
C THR A 636 37.22 -1.71 49.25
N ALA A 637 36.92 -0.99 48.22
CA ALA A 637 37.81 -1.10 47.07
C ALA A 637 38.16 0.24 46.47
N VAL A 638 39.41 0.45 46.33
CA VAL A 638 40.06 1.57 45.65
C VAL A 638 39.82 1.55 44.16
N THR A 639 39.30 0.45 43.60
CA THR A 639 38.76 0.30 42.25
C THR A 639 37.62 -0.73 42.27
N PRO A 640 36.35 -0.37 42.02
CA PRO A 640 35.31 -1.37 41.85
C PRO A 640 35.57 -2.08 40.52
N ASP A 641 35.86 -3.39 40.61
CA ASP A 641 35.77 -4.26 39.44
C ASP A 641 34.30 -4.50 39.15
N LEU A 642 33.74 -3.63 38.34
CA LEU A 642 32.31 -3.64 37.96
C LEU A 642 31.91 -4.88 37.11
N GLY A 643 32.84 -5.77 36.81
CA GLY A 643 32.63 -6.96 36.00
C GLY A 643 32.73 -8.30 36.73
N ALA A 644 33.11 -8.32 38.04
CA ALA A 644 33.48 -9.56 38.74
C ALA A 644 32.31 -10.55 38.88
N ASP A 645 31.06 -10.05 39.00
CA ASP A 645 29.86 -10.90 39.20
C ASP A 645 29.04 -11.09 37.89
N GLU A 646 29.43 -10.47 36.76
CA GLU A 646 28.73 -10.63 35.47
C GLU A 646 28.63 -12.10 35.02
N PRO A 647 29.63 -12.98 35.20
CA PRO A 647 29.53 -14.39 34.83
C PRO A 647 28.42 -15.16 35.52
N GLU A 648 28.21 -14.96 36.85
CA GLU A 648 27.15 -15.63 37.60
C GLU A 648 25.74 -15.16 37.17
N PHE A 649 25.58 -13.86 36.94
CA PHE A 649 24.33 -13.33 36.39
C PHE A 649 24.05 -13.84 34.98
N ALA A 650 25.08 -13.96 34.15
CA ALA A 650 24.95 -14.47 32.78
C ALA A 650 24.50 -15.94 32.80
N GLU A 651 25.03 -16.76 33.70
CA GLU A 651 24.66 -18.18 33.86
C GLU A 651 23.19 -18.30 34.32
N ALA A 652 22.81 -17.58 35.39
CA ALA A 652 21.45 -17.59 35.94
C ALA A 652 20.42 -17.14 34.90
N LEU A 653 20.71 -16.08 34.11
CA LEU A 653 19.84 -15.60 33.05
C LEU A 653 19.78 -16.56 31.85
N THR A 654 20.89 -17.23 31.51
CA THR A 654 20.94 -18.24 30.45
C THR A 654 20.07 -19.46 30.79
N GLU A 655 20.16 -19.95 32.02
CA GLU A 655 19.30 -21.03 32.50
C GLU A 655 17.84 -20.63 32.51
N ALA A 656 17.53 -19.41 33.03
CA ALA A 656 16.19 -18.87 33.00
C ALA A 656 15.66 -18.68 31.56
N GLY A 657 16.50 -18.25 30.62
CA GLY A 657 16.16 -18.14 29.21
C GLY A 657 15.78 -19.46 28.53
N THR A 658 16.55 -20.54 28.88
CA THR A 658 16.20 -21.88 28.41
C THR A 658 14.84 -22.33 28.96
N ARG A 659 14.61 -22.08 30.25
CA ARG A 659 13.33 -22.39 30.88
C ARG A 659 12.17 -21.54 30.35
N ALA A 660 12.42 -20.28 30.07
CA ALA A 660 11.45 -19.36 29.47
C ALA A 660 11.00 -19.85 28.08
N ALA A 661 11.94 -20.27 27.24
CA ALA A 661 11.67 -20.87 25.93
C ALA A 661 10.84 -22.16 26.01
N GLU A 662 11.15 -23.08 26.96
CA GLU A 662 10.35 -24.28 27.18
C GLU A 662 8.91 -23.98 27.62
N LEU A 663 8.71 -22.93 28.40
CA LEU A 663 7.40 -22.49 28.86
C LEU A 663 6.66 -21.58 27.88
N GLY A 664 7.29 -21.20 26.75
CA GLY A 664 6.73 -20.30 25.78
C GLY A 664 6.51 -18.88 26.30
N LYS A 665 7.33 -18.43 27.27
CA LYS A 665 7.24 -17.08 27.86
C LYS A 665 8.47 -16.27 27.50
N PRO A 666 8.34 -15.04 26.97
CA PRO A 666 9.51 -14.22 26.70
C PRO A 666 10.17 -13.73 27.99
N LEU A 667 11.51 -13.72 27.96
CA LEU A 667 12.39 -13.19 29.01
C LEU A 667 13.26 -12.08 28.39
N LEU A 668 13.18 -10.86 28.93
CA LEU A 668 13.94 -9.70 28.52
C LEU A 668 14.82 -9.21 29.68
N LEU A 669 15.98 -8.62 29.35
CA LEU A 669 16.82 -7.95 30.31
C LEU A 669 16.76 -6.42 30.16
N VAL A 670 16.53 -5.72 31.25
CA VAL A 670 16.83 -4.29 31.41
C VAL A 670 18.11 -4.15 32.21
N HIS A 671 19.08 -3.39 31.71
CA HIS A 671 20.38 -3.23 32.35
C HIS A 671 20.83 -1.79 32.42
N LEU A 672 21.58 -1.44 33.47
CA LEU A 672 22.31 -0.18 33.56
C LEU A 672 23.77 -0.48 33.86
N ALA A 673 24.67 0.19 33.12
CA ALA A 673 26.12 0.14 33.31
C ALA A 673 26.77 -1.28 33.20
N LEU A 674 26.07 -2.26 32.61
CA LEU A 674 26.66 -3.57 32.27
C LEU A 674 27.15 -3.53 30.85
N THR A 675 28.38 -3.96 30.56
CA THR A 675 29.01 -3.85 29.24
C THR A 675 29.11 -5.19 28.50
N GLU A 676 29.51 -6.25 29.18
CA GLU A 676 29.73 -7.56 28.58
C GLU A 676 28.50 -8.47 28.64
N LEU A 677 27.72 -8.42 29.73
CA LEU A 677 26.51 -9.21 29.90
C LEU A 677 25.52 -9.12 28.76
N PRO A 678 25.17 -7.92 28.25
CA PRO A 678 24.22 -7.84 27.12
C PRO A 678 24.68 -8.56 25.87
N GLN A 679 25.97 -8.55 25.58
CA GLN A 679 26.52 -9.24 24.40
C GLN A 679 26.46 -10.77 24.56
N ARG A 680 26.79 -11.26 25.76
CA ARG A 680 26.73 -12.70 26.10
C ARG A 680 25.31 -13.23 26.02
N LEU A 681 24.34 -12.50 26.58
CA LEU A 681 22.92 -12.89 26.59
C LEU A 681 22.30 -12.91 25.20
N ARG A 682 22.71 -12.02 24.33
CA ARG A 682 22.27 -12.02 22.92
C ARG A 682 22.64 -13.30 22.19
N LEU A 683 23.81 -13.85 22.48
CA LEU A 683 24.26 -15.12 21.88
C LEU A 683 23.37 -16.32 22.27
N VAL A 684 22.68 -16.22 23.41
CA VAL A 684 21.71 -17.23 23.89
C VAL A 684 20.25 -16.80 23.68
N GLY A 685 20.01 -15.78 22.88
CA GLY A 685 18.67 -15.34 22.47
C GLY A 685 17.92 -14.51 23.49
N ILE A 686 18.58 -13.94 24.52
CA ILE A 686 17.95 -13.05 25.49
C ILE A 686 18.24 -11.60 25.11
N PRO A 687 17.21 -10.82 24.66
CA PRO A 687 17.40 -9.42 24.30
C PRO A 687 17.63 -8.56 25.53
N ALA A 688 18.60 -7.65 25.44
CA ALA A 688 19.02 -6.79 26.53
C ALA A 688 18.94 -5.31 26.15
N TYR A 689 18.26 -4.54 26.98
CA TYR A 689 17.93 -3.15 26.71
C TYR A 689 18.53 -2.21 27.77
N PRO A 690 19.12 -1.07 27.38
CA PRO A 690 19.79 -0.17 28.29
C PRO A 690 18.81 0.69 29.11
N ARG A 691 17.50 0.55 28.93
CA ARG A 691 16.45 1.31 29.62
C ARG A 691 15.13 0.54 29.65
N PRO A 692 14.34 0.71 30.73
CA PRO A 692 13.03 0.05 30.88
C PRO A 692 12.08 0.32 29.75
N GLU A 693 11.96 1.57 29.32
CA GLU A 693 11.00 1.99 28.29
C GLU A 693 11.23 1.21 27.00
N ARG A 694 12.49 1.02 26.57
CA ARG A 694 12.81 0.28 25.35
C ARG A 694 12.42 -1.21 25.42
N ALA A 695 12.63 -1.83 26.57
CA ALA A 695 12.24 -3.23 26.79
C ALA A 695 10.71 -3.37 26.77
N VAL A 696 10.02 -2.44 27.46
CA VAL A 696 8.56 -2.44 27.56
C VAL A 696 7.91 -2.11 26.22
N ASP A 697 8.44 -1.15 25.46
CA ASP A 697 7.94 -0.82 24.13
C ASP A 697 8.04 -2.04 23.19
N ALA A 698 9.19 -2.71 23.15
CA ALA A 698 9.37 -3.92 22.36
C ALA A 698 8.42 -5.06 22.81
N LEU A 699 8.27 -5.27 24.12
CA LEU A 699 7.34 -6.26 24.67
C LEU A 699 5.89 -5.93 24.32
N THR A 700 5.50 -4.67 24.39
CA THR A 700 4.16 -4.20 24.02
C THR A 700 3.85 -4.53 22.56
N GLN A 701 4.79 -4.31 21.65
CA GLN A 701 4.63 -4.70 20.25
C GLN A 701 4.49 -6.23 20.09
N ALA A 702 5.24 -7.02 20.84
CA ALA A 702 5.12 -8.48 20.82
C ALA A 702 3.75 -8.95 21.34
N VAL A 703 3.22 -8.32 22.41
CA VAL A 703 1.87 -8.58 22.94
C VAL A 703 0.80 -8.23 21.89
N HIS A 704 0.92 -7.06 21.26
CA HIS A 704 -0.02 -6.62 20.20
C HIS A 704 -0.02 -7.60 19.03
N TYR A 705 1.15 -8.06 18.59
CA TYR A 705 1.26 -9.03 17.49
C TYR A 705 0.67 -10.39 17.87
N ALA A 706 0.98 -10.90 19.07
CA ALA A 706 0.43 -12.15 19.57
C ALA A 706 -1.10 -12.11 19.65
N ASP A 707 -1.65 -11.00 20.14
CA ASP A 707 -3.08 -10.78 20.25
C ASP A 707 -3.76 -10.65 18.86
N TRP A 708 -3.12 -9.93 17.93
CA TRP A 708 -3.60 -9.84 16.55
C TRP A 708 -3.63 -11.22 15.87
N ARG A 709 -2.60 -12.05 16.05
CA ARG A 709 -2.56 -13.41 15.50
C ARG A 709 -3.67 -14.29 16.06
N ARG A 710 -3.90 -14.26 17.39
CA ARG A 710 -4.99 -15.01 18.02
C ARG A 710 -6.34 -14.59 17.47
N ARG A 711 -6.62 -13.28 17.48
CA ARG A 711 -7.89 -12.73 16.96
C ARG A 711 -8.10 -13.06 15.49
N THR A 712 -7.06 -12.99 14.69
CA THR A 712 -7.16 -13.31 13.24
C THR A 712 -7.45 -14.80 13.02
N ALA A 713 -6.76 -15.70 13.71
CA ALA A 713 -7.00 -17.14 13.63
C ALA A 713 -8.42 -17.52 14.11
N GLU A 714 -8.94 -16.87 15.15
CA GLU A 714 -10.32 -17.04 15.60
C GLU A 714 -11.34 -16.43 14.60
N ALA A 715 -11.01 -15.27 14.00
CA ALA A 715 -11.87 -14.60 13.05
C ALA A 715 -12.01 -15.40 11.73
N GLU A 716 -10.93 -16.02 11.24
CA GLU A 716 -10.98 -16.89 10.06
C GLU A 716 -11.97 -18.06 10.22
N GLN A 717 -12.22 -18.48 11.45
CA GLN A 717 -13.17 -19.55 11.76
C GLN A 717 -14.60 -19.08 12.03
N THR A 718 -14.79 -17.85 12.49
CA THR A 718 -16.06 -17.38 13.07
C THR A 718 -16.54 -16.02 12.58
N ALA A 719 -15.68 -15.13 12.10
CA ALA A 719 -16.09 -13.81 11.62
C ALA A 719 -16.90 -13.93 10.31
N ARG A 720 -18.01 -13.21 10.25
CA ARG A 720 -18.92 -13.20 9.12
C ARG A 720 -19.17 -11.77 8.65
N VAL A 721 -19.29 -11.60 7.35
CA VAL A 721 -19.98 -10.44 6.79
C VAL A 721 -21.48 -10.78 6.86
N PRO A 722 -22.28 -10.08 7.68
CA PRO A 722 -23.67 -10.45 7.85
C PRO A 722 -24.46 -10.31 6.55
N GLU A 723 -25.35 -11.26 6.30
CA GLU A 723 -26.38 -11.13 5.29
C GLU A 723 -27.59 -10.47 5.94
N PHE A 724 -28.00 -9.33 5.41
CA PHE A 724 -29.16 -8.60 5.92
C PHE A 724 -30.41 -8.93 5.10
N GLU A 725 -31.50 -9.22 5.79
CA GLU A 725 -32.83 -9.21 5.18
C GLU A 725 -33.21 -7.77 4.81
N ARG A 726 -33.97 -7.58 3.71
CA ARG A 726 -34.52 -6.30 3.25
C ARG A 726 -33.46 -5.32 2.66
N ILE A 727 -32.49 -5.83 1.89
CA ILE A 727 -31.67 -4.97 1.03
C ILE A 727 -32.32 -4.92 -0.36
N ASP A 728 -32.63 -3.69 -0.82
CA ASP A 728 -33.10 -3.43 -2.19
C ASP A 728 -31.94 -2.86 -3.04
N GLU A 729 -31.02 -3.74 -3.41
CA GLU A 729 -29.86 -3.37 -4.26
C GLU A 729 -30.29 -2.84 -5.64
N ALA A 730 -31.38 -3.38 -6.20
CA ALA A 730 -31.89 -2.95 -7.50
C ALA A 730 -32.45 -1.53 -7.46
N GLY A 731 -33.23 -1.20 -6.43
CA GLY A 731 -33.74 0.14 -6.19
C GLY A 731 -32.61 1.16 -5.95
N ALA A 732 -31.61 0.78 -5.15
CA ALA A 732 -30.44 1.61 -4.89
C ALA A 732 -29.64 1.92 -6.17
N ARG A 733 -29.38 0.92 -7.01
CA ARG A 733 -28.71 1.09 -8.31
C ARG A 733 -29.52 1.96 -9.28
N ALA A 734 -30.83 1.85 -9.27
CA ALA A 734 -31.71 2.70 -10.10
C ALA A 734 -31.60 4.17 -9.67
N LEU A 735 -31.62 4.47 -8.36
CA LEU A 735 -31.45 5.83 -7.81
C LEU A 735 -30.12 6.46 -8.21
N ILE A 736 -29.01 5.72 -8.10
CA ILE A 736 -27.68 6.18 -8.49
C ILE A 736 -27.59 6.41 -10.00
N THR A 737 -28.08 5.46 -10.80
CA THR A 737 -28.05 5.56 -12.27
C THR A 737 -28.81 6.79 -12.75
N GLU A 738 -29.99 7.06 -12.20
CA GLU A 738 -30.78 8.25 -12.51
C GLU A 738 -30.04 9.53 -12.13
N ALA A 739 -29.43 9.56 -10.93
CA ALA A 739 -28.69 10.72 -10.47
C ALA A 739 -27.43 11.01 -11.32
N LEU A 740 -26.74 9.98 -11.80
CA LEU A 740 -25.58 10.14 -12.67
C LEU A 740 -25.95 10.60 -14.09
N ARG A 741 -27.15 10.27 -14.58
CA ARG A 741 -27.66 10.72 -15.88
C ARG A 741 -28.12 12.19 -15.88
N THR A 742 -28.66 12.70 -14.77
CA THR A 742 -29.13 14.09 -14.66
C THR A 742 -27.97 15.06 -14.72
N ARG A 743 -27.94 15.96 -15.72
CA ARG A 743 -26.88 16.97 -15.90
C ARG A 743 -26.93 17.98 -14.75
N PRO A 744 -25.83 18.34 -14.08
CA PRO A 744 -25.86 19.32 -13.00
C PRO A 744 -26.25 20.71 -13.57
N ALA A 745 -27.13 21.41 -12.89
CA ALA A 745 -27.19 22.86 -12.98
C ALA A 745 -25.81 23.40 -12.54
N ALA A 746 -25.24 24.32 -13.33
CA ALA A 746 -23.88 24.81 -13.17
C ALA A 746 -23.55 25.17 -11.71
N ALA A 747 -22.59 24.43 -11.11
CA ALA A 747 -22.01 24.80 -9.84
C ALA A 747 -21.12 26.04 -10.01
N PRO A 748 -21.10 26.98 -9.06
CA PRO A 748 -20.22 28.13 -9.13
C PRO A 748 -18.75 27.70 -9.12
N SER A 749 -17.99 28.22 -10.07
CA SER A 749 -16.55 27.99 -10.23
C SER A 749 -15.78 28.43 -8.98
N ARG A 750 -15.16 27.49 -8.31
CA ARG A 750 -14.20 27.74 -7.21
C ARG A 750 -12.86 28.16 -7.81
N PRO A 751 -12.11 29.09 -7.22
CA PRO A 751 -10.83 29.54 -7.76
C PRO A 751 -9.80 28.39 -7.76
N ALA A 752 -9.06 28.27 -8.88
CA ALA A 752 -7.97 27.33 -9.06
C ALA A 752 -6.85 27.60 -8.04
N GLY A 753 -6.58 26.65 -7.14
CA GLY A 753 -5.44 26.79 -6.23
C GLY A 753 -5.41 25.87 -5.02
N ALA A 754 -6.35 24.95 -4.82
CA ALA A 754 -6.26 23.98 -3.71
C ALA A 754 -5.68 22.64 -4.20
N PRO A 755 -4.60 22.09 -3.60
CA PRO A 755 -4.09 20.77 -3.92
C PRO A 755 -5.02 19.70 -3.32
N GLY A 756 -5.67 18.93 -4.15
CA GLY A 756 -6.49 17.78 -3.80
C GLY A 756 -7.21 17.33 -5.07
N ALA A 757 -6.99 16.11 -5.49
CA ALA A 757 -7.60 15.51 -6.67
C ALA A 757 -9.13 15.67 -6.59
N ALA A 758 -9.65 16.69 -7.27
CA ALA A 758 -11.08 16.93 -7.43
C ALA A 758 -11.66 15.84 -8.35
N GLY A 759 -12.02 14.70 -7.80
CA GLY A 759 -12.95 13.78 -8.43
C GLY A 759 -14.27 14.52 -8.68
N LYS A 760 -14.87 14.32 -9.85
CA LYS A 760 -16.18 14.85 -10.21
C LYS A 760 -17.26 14.12 -9.41
N TRP A 761 -17.35 14.35 -8.08
CA TRP A 761 -18.41 13.78 -7.25
C TRP A 761 -19.61 14.74 -7.14
N ARG A 762 -20.77 14.16 -6.89
CA ARG A 762 -22.03 14.88 -6.70
C ARG A 762 -22.61 14.55 -5.32
N THR A 763 -23.11 15.55 -4.62
CA THR A 763 -23.89 15.32 -3.40
C THR A 763 -25.32 14.98 -3.78
N PHE A 764 -25.86 13.92 -3.20
CA PHE A 764 -27.27 13.60 -3.29
C PHE A 764 -28.09 14.67 -2.55
N PRO A 765 -29.28 15.06 -3.06
CA PRO A 765 -30.27 15.77 -2.24
C PRO A 765 -30.66 14.93 -1.02
N ASP A 766 -31.00 15.59 0.10
CA ASP A 766 -31.24 14.93 1.38
C ASP A 766 -32.35 13.86 1.30
N ASP A 767 -33.42 14.10 0.54
CA ASP A 767 -34.51 13.16 0.29
C ASP A 767 -34.06 11.92 -0.49
N ARG A 768 -33.20 12.10 -1.47
CA ARG A 768 -32.65 10.98 -2.24
C ARG A 768 -31.58 10.22 -1.46
N ALA A 769 -30.80 10.92 -0.62
CA ALA A 769 -29.84 10.28 0.29
C ALA A 769 -30.59 9.37 1.27
N ALA A 770 -31.67 9.86 1.87
CA ALA A 770 -32.52 9.07 2.75
C ALA A 770 -33.14 7.85 2.03
N ALA A 771 -33.64 8.04 0.80
CA ALA A 771 -34.18 6.94 0.00
C ALA A 771 -33.14 5.87 -0.34
N LEU A 772 -31.90 6.27 -0.69
CA LEU A 772 -30.81 5.33 -0.93
C LEU A 772 -30.44 4.54 0.32
N LEU A 773 -30.33 5.22 1.46
CA LEU A 773 -30.03 4.59 2.76
C LEU A 773 -31.13 3.63 3.20
N ALA A 774 -32.40 3.98 2.97
CA ALA A 774 -33.54 3.11 3.26
C ALA A 774 -33.53 1.80 2.47
N CYS A 775 -32.98 1.79 1.25
CA CYS A 775 -32.76 0.55 0.48
C CYS A 775 -31.81 -0.44 1.22
N TYR A 776 -30.99 0.04 2.14
CA TYR A 776 -30.11 -0.77 2.99
C TYR A 776 -30.59 -0.89 4.44
N GLY A 777 -31.87 -0.49 4.70
CA GLY A 777 -32.46 -0.56 6.03
C GLY A 777 -31.88 0.46 7.01
N ILE A 778 -31.36 1.59 6.51
CA ILE A 778 -30.86 2.71 7.31
C ILE A 778 -31.91 3.83 7.26
N ASP A 779 -32.66 3.99 8.36
CA ASP A 779 -33.72 4.97 8.44
C ASP A 779 -33.19 6.31 8.96
N VAL A 780 -33.35 7.36 8.16
CA VAL A 780 -33.01 8.75 8.56
C VAL A 780 -34.28 9.40 9.12
N VAL A 781 -34.14 10.03 10.28
CA VAL A 781 -35.28 10.73 10.92
C VAL A 781 -35.78 11.86 10.00
N PRO A 782 -37.08 11.82 9.59
CA PRO A 782 -37.58 12.79 8.64
C PRO A 782 -37.47 14.24 9.12
N THR A 783 -37.05 15.12 8.23
CA THR A 783 -37.04 16.57 8.40
C THR A 783 -38.02 17.22 7.42
N LEU A 784 -38.80 18.17 7.91
CA LEU A 784 -39.73 18.93 7.08
C LEU A 784 -39.29 20.39 6.99
N PRO A 785 -39.22 20.98 5.78
CA PRO A 785 -38.88 22.40 5.60
C PRO A 785 -39.92 23.32 6.31
N ALA A 786 -39.43 24.37 6.90
CA ALA A 786 -40.23 25.37 7.63
C ALA A 786 -39.88 26.78 7.14
N PRO A 787 -40.24 27.17 5.92
CA PRO A 787 -39.88 28.46 5.36
C PRO A 787 -40.58 29.66 6.08
N ASP A 788 -41.62 29.41 6.86
CA ASP A 788 -42.33 30.36 7.67
C ASP A 788 -42.86 29.69 8.97
N GLU A 789 -43.28 30.52 9.93
CA GLU A 789 -43.78 30.10 11.25
C GLU A 789 -44.98 29.15 11.14
N GLU A 790 -45.91 29.37 10.20
CA GLU A 790 -47.10 28.53 10.01
C GLU A 790 -46.67 27.16 9.39
N SER A 791 -45.72 27.15 8.49
CA SER A 791 -45.19 25.92 7.92
C SER A 791 -44.48 25.10 9.00
N ALA A 792 -43.75 25.75 9.94
CA ALA A 792 -43.12 25.06 11.06
C ALA A 792 -44.15 24.37 11.96
N VAL A 793 -45.29 25.03 12.23
CA VAL A 793 -46.41 24.46 13.02
C VAL A 793 -47.02 23.26 12.29
N ARG A 794 -47.28 23.38 11.00
CA ARG A 794 -47.84 22.27 10.20
C ARG A 794 -46.85 21.07 10.16
N ALA A 795 -45.58 21.35 10.00
CA ALA A 795 -44.54 20.33 10.02
C ALA A 795 -44.49 19.60 11.38
N ALA A 796 -44.52 20.35 12.48
CA ALA A 796 -44.54 19.79 13.82
C ALA A 796 -45.81 18.95 14.10
N ALA A 797 -46.96 19.40 13.63
CA ALA A 797 -48.21 18.66 13.75
C ALA A 797 -48.16 17.32 12.97
N ALA A 798 -47.55 17.31 11.80
CA ALA A 798 -47.37 16.09 11.00
C ALA A 798 -46.34 15.09 11.61
N LEU A 799 -45.24 15.58 12.21
CA LEU A 799 -44.20 14.77 12.83
C LEU A 799 -44.55 14.29 14.24
N GLY A 800 -45.44 15.00 14.93
CA GLY A 800 -45.78 14.80 16.34
C GLY A 800 -44.79 15.41 17.31
N TYR A 801 -45.29 16.10 18.34
CA TYR A 801 -44.44 16.67 19.40
C TYR A 801 -43.88 15.57 20.33
N PRO A 802 -42.73 15.76 20.95
CA PRO A 802 -41.86 16.92 20.85
C PRO A 802 -41.02 16.97 19.55
N VAL A 803 -40.64 18.19 19.10
CA VAL A 803 -39.86 18.42 17.91
C VAL A 803 -38.65 19.29 18.19
N ALA A 804 -37.68 19.24 17.27
CA ALA A 804 -36.57 20.16 17.20
C ALA A 804 -36.71 21.09 15.98
N LEU A 805 -36.33 22.37 16.15
CA LEU A 805 -36.21 23.36 15.08
C LEU A 805 -34.73 23.60 14.81
N LYS A 806 -34.32 23.41 13.56
CA LYS A 806 -32.90 23.48 13.14
C LYS A 806 -32.72 24.44 11.99
N ALA A 807 -31.59 25.17 12.00
CA ALA A 807 -31.07 25.92 10.86
C ALA A 807 -30.14 24.99 10.05
N THR A 808 -30.41 24.81 8.75
CA THR A 808 -29.64 23.85 7.90
C THR A 808 -28.80 24.53 6.82
N ALA A 809 -28.69 25.87 6.82
CA ALA A 809 -27.85 26.58 5.89
C ALA A 809 -26.36 26.18 6.06
N GLU A 810 -25.64 26.02 4.97
CA GLU A 810 -24.26 25.47 4.96
C GLU A 810 -23.30 26.24 5.85
N HIS A 811 -23.44 27.59 5.93
CA HIS A 811 -22.59 28.45 6.76
C HIS A 811 -22.88 28.38 8.27
N LEU A 812 -23.99 27.76 8.68
CA LEU A 812 -24.39 27.53 10.07
C LEU A 812 -24.14 26.12 10.56
N ARG A 813 -23.76 25.23 9.68
CA ARG A 813 -23.38 23.86 10.04
C ARG A 813 -22.13 23.88 10.91
N HIS A 814 -22.07 22.98 11.87
CA HIS A 814 -20.98 22.90 12.87
C HIS A 814 -20.79 24.17 13.73
N ARG A 815 -21.82 25.03 13.80
CA ARG A 815 -21.80 26.22 14.63
C ARG A 815 -22.96 26.20 15.65
N PRO A 816 -22.99 25.20 16.58
CA PRO A 816 -24.01 25.15 17.63
C PRO A 816 -23.93 26.35 18.59
N ASP A 817 -22.75 26.96 18.69
CA ASP A 817 -22.49 28.19 19.42
C ASP A 817 -23.37 29.38 18.98
N LEU A 818 -23.86 29.38 17.75
CA LEU A 818 -24.75 30.40 17.21
C LEU A 818 -26.23 30.14 17.56
N GLY A 819 -26.53 29.11 18.34
CA GLY A 819 -27.91 28.75 18.70
C GLY A 819 -28.75 28.33 17.50
N SER A 820 -28.16 27.63 16.54
CA SER A 820 -28.80 27.18 15.30
C SER A 820 -29.80 26.03 15.50
N VAL A 821 -29.91 25.49 16.71
CA VAL A 821 -30.77 24.37 17.05
C VAL A 821 -31.56 24.68 18.31
N ARG A 822 -32.89 24.41 18.28
CA ARG A 822 -33.80 24.47 19.43
C ARG A 822 -34.41 23.08 19.64
N LEU A 823 -34.18 22.52 20.81
CA LEU A 823 -34.59 21.17 21.18
C LEU A 823 -35.79 21.19 22.12
N ASP A 824 -36.43 20.04 22.31
CA ASP A 824 -37.48 19.77 23.28
C ASP A 824 -38.72 20.74 23.16
N LEU A 825 -39.08 21.08 21.92
CA LEU A 825 -40.26 21.91 21.67
C LEU A 825 -41.52 21.02 21.80
N THR A 826 -42.17 21.14 22.93
CA THR A 826 -43.29 20.23 23.34
C THR A 826 -44.66 20.68 22.85
N GLY A 827 -44.76 21.87 22.22
CA GLY A 827 -46.04 22.41 21.74
C GLY A 827 -45.88 23.63 20.86
N GLU A 828 -47.01 24.01 20.21
CA GLU A 828 -47.07 25.06 19.21
C GLU A 828 -46.54 26.42 19.73
N ALA A 829 -46.95 26.85 20.94
CA ALA A 829 -46.51 28.14 21.49
C ALA A 829 -44.98 28.23 21.69
N GLY A 830 -44.35 27.12 22.11
CA GLY A 830 -42.93 27.00 22.25
C GLY A 830 -42.20 27.05 20.88
N LEU A 831 -42.72 26.32 19.89
CA LEU A 831 -42.20 26.30 18.53
C LEU A 831 -42.27 27.69 17.86
N ARG A 832 -43.39 28.39 17.95
CA ARG A 832 -43.55 29.76 17.41
C ARG A 832 -42.57 30.75 18.03
N ARG A 833 -42.37 30.68 19.32
CA ARG A 833 -41.37 31.50 20.02
C ARG A 833 -39.96 31.19 19.55
N ALA A 834 -39.60 29.90 19.52
CA ALA A 834 -38.27 29.43 19.04
C ALA A 834 -38.00 29.83 17.59
N TYR A 835 -39.03 29.78 16.71
CA TYR A 835 -38.91 30.20 15.33
C TYR A 835 -38.59 31.69 15.21
N ARG A 836 -39.30 32.56 15.91
CA ARG A 836 -39.07 34.01 15.95
C ARG A 836 -37.71 34.37 16.53
N GLU A 837 -37.27 33.67 17.58
CA GLU A 837 -35.92 33.83 18.15
C GLU A 837 -34.84 33.42 17.16
N LEU A 838 -35.01 32.29 16.43
CA LEU A 838 -34.09 31.81 15.42
C LEU A 838 -33.97 32.81 14.26
N ASP A 839 -35.11 33.32 13.78
CA ASP A 839 -35.18 34.29 12.70
C ASP A 839 -34.54 35.63 13.08
N ALA A 840 -34.81 36.11 14.31
CA ALA A 840 -34.19 37.33 14.84
C ALA A 840 -32.68 37.19 15.04
N LEU A 841 -32.19 36.01 15.42
CA LEU A 841 -30.78 35.78 15.75
C LEU A 841 -29.91 35.60 14.48
N LEU A 842 -30.40 34.82 13.52
CA LEU A 842 -29.62 34.35 12.38
C LEU A 842 -30.02 34.96 11.03
N GLY A 843 -31.16 35.66 10.98
CA GLY A 843 -31.72 36.27 9.77
C GLY A 843 -32.83 35.45 9.13
N GLY A 844 -33.45 35.98 8.08
CA GLY A 844 -34.65 35.41 7.45
C GLY A 844 -34.46 33.97 6.93
N ALA A 845 -35.59 33.29 6.77
CA ALA A 845 -35.69 31.88 6.41
C ALA A 845 -34.86 31.46 5.17
N GLU A 846 -34.70 32.35 4.18
CA GLU A 846 -33.87 32.09 3.02
C GLU A 846 -32.39 31.89 3.36
N ARG A 847 -31.88 32.63 4.39
CA ARG A 847 -30.48 32.53 4.86
C ARG A 847 -30.28 31.36 5.83
N VAL A 848 -31.30 31.01 6.60
CA VAL A 848 -31.28 30.04 7.70
C VAL A 848 -31.67 28.63 7.23
N ARG A 849 -32.57 28.51 6.27
CA ARG A 849 -33.17 27.24 5.80
C ARG A 849 -33.70 26.42 6.98
N PRO A 850 -34.69 26.94 7.75
CA PRO A 850 -35.15 26.24 8.92
C PRO A 850 -35.92 24.97 8.56
N VAL A 851 -35.73 23.93 9.38
CA VAL A 851 -36.46 22.66 9.29
C VAL A 851 -36.95 22.23 10.65
N VAL A 852 -38.06 21.49 10.66
CA VAL A 852 -38.58 20.82 11.85
C VAL A 852 -38.29 19.35 11.76
N GLN A 853 -37.82 18.76 12.86
CA GLN A 853 -37.49 17.33 12.96
C GLN A 853 -38.08 16.76 14.25
N ARG A 854 -38.52 15.50 14.21
CA ARG A 854 -38.95 14.79 15.42
C ARG A 854 -37.76 14.68 16.40
N MET A 855 -38.04 14.84 17.71
CA MET A 855 -37.01 14.62 18.74
C MET A 855 -36.55 13.19 18.76
N ALA A 856 -35.22 13.03 18.77
CA ALA A 856 -34.58 11.73 19.02
C ALA A 856 -34.64 11.37 20.52
N PRO A 857 -34.59 10.09 20.86
CA PRO A 857 -34.36 9.66 22.25
C PRO A 857 -33.06 10.24 22.79
N ARG A 858 -32.97 10.44 24.10
CA ARG A 858 -31.69 10.84 24.74
C ARG A 858 -30.69 9.69 24.66
N GLY A 859 -29.47 10.00 24.29
CA GLY A 859 -28.41 9.01 24.11
C GLY A 859 -27.03 9.64 23.98
N VAL A 860 -26.11 8.92 23.40
CA VAL A 860 -24.77 9.36 23.06
C VAL A 860 -24.73 9.70 21.57
N ASP A 861 -24.28 10.91 21.26
CA ASP A 861 -24.13 11.37 19.88
C ASP A 861 -22.84 10.81 19.29
N THR A 862 -22.98 10.14 18.14
CA THR A 862 -21.88 9.51 17.40
C THR A 862 -21.82 9.98 15.95
N VAL A 863 -20.68 9.76 15.31
CA VAL A 863 -20.44 10.05 13.88
C VAL A 863 -19.99 8.77 13.20
N ILE A 864 -20.64 8.43 12.09
CA ILE A 864 -20.28 7.31 11.25
C ILE A 864 -19.98 7.85 9.86
N GLY A 865 -18.80 7.55 9.35
CA GLY A 865 -18.39 7.90 8.01
C GLY A 865 -17.96 6.68 7.21
N ALA A 866 -18.21 6.74 5.91
CA ALA A 866 -17.56 5.84 4.97
C ALA A 866 -17.06 6.65 3.78
N THR A 867 -15.82 6.42 3.37
CA THR A 867 -15.20 7.17 2.26
C THR A 867 -14.43 6.24 1.36
N VAL A 868 -14.59 6.40 0.05
CA VAL A 868 -13.80 5.66 -0.94
C VAL A 868 -12.58 6.47 -1.32
N ASP A 869 -11.42 6.08 -0.79
CA ASP A 869 -10.14 6.64 -1.16
C ASP A 869 -9.60 5.97 -2.44
N PRO A 870 -9.15 6.74 -3.46
CA PRO A 870 -8.66 6.16 -4.71
C PRO A 870 -7.46 5.20 -4.53
N GLY A 871 -6.63 5.43 -3.51
CA GLY A 871 -5.44 4.64 -3.23
C GLY A 871 -5.73 3.42 -2.36
N VAL A 872 -6.52 3.59 -1.30
CA VAL A 872 -6.75 2.57 -0.25
C VAL A 872 -8.01 1.76 -0.51
N GLY A 873 -9.04 2.38 -1.06
CA GLY A 873 -10.37 1.80 -1.21
C GLY A 873 -11.37 2.37 -0.22
N ALA A 874 -12.41 1.61 0.05
CA ALA A 874 -13.46 2.02 0.95
C ALA A 874 -13.05 1.85 2.42
N ILE A 875 -13.25 2.90 3.22
CA ILE A 875 -12.86 2.99 4.63
C ILE A 875 -14.10 3.38 5.43
N LEU A 876 -14.41 2.61 6.45
CA LEU A 876 -15.43 2.90 7.46
C LEU A 876 -14.76 3.65 8.61
N SER A 877 -15.39 4.70 9.13
CA SER A 877 -14.92 5.48 10.27
C SER A 877 -16.01 5.60 11.33
N PHE A 878 -15.58 5.64 12.59
CA PHE A 878 -16.45 5.80 13.74
C PHE A 878 -15.80 6.72 14.77
N GLY A 879 -16.61 7.62 15.35
CA GLY A 879 -16.22 8.50 16.45
C GLY A 879 -17.42 8.99 17.24
N LEU A 880 -17.19 9.63 18.38
CA LEU A 880 -18.22 10.37 19.08
C LEU A 880 -18.37 11.76 18.46
N ALA A 881 -19.60 12.30 18.48
CA ALA A 881 -19.87 13.65 17.99
C ALA A 881 -19.45 14.72 19.04
N GLY A 882 -19.14 15.91 18.54
CA GLY A 882 -18.90 17.08 19.33
C GLY A 882 -17.47 17.59 19.35
N ALA A 883 -17.31 18.88 19.65
CA ALA A 883 -16.06 19.60 19.57
C ALA A 883 -14.85 18.96 20.30
N PRO A 884 -15.01 18.34 21.48
CA PRO A 884 -13.88 17.64 22.12
C PRO A 884 -13.38 16.44 21.31
N ALA A 885 -14.28 15.63 20.73
CA ALA A 885 -13.89 14.47 19.94
C ALA A 885 -13.23 14.89 18.62
N GLU A 886 -13.78 15.91 17.95
CA GLU A 886 -13.18 16.50 16.75
C GLU A 886 -11.79 17.09 17.02
N LEU A 887 -11.64 17.86 18.11
CA LEU A 887 -10.36 18.50 18.49
C LEU A 887 -9.27 17.45 18.78
N LEU A 888 -9.65 16.34 19.44
CA LEU A 888 -8.73 15.25 19.79
C LEU A 888 -8.50 14.26 18.63
N GLY A 889 -9.29 14.33 17.55
CA GLY A 889 -9.21 13.39 16.42
C GLY A 889 -9.51 11.95 16.86
N ASP A 890 -10.44 11.78 17.82
CA ASP A 890 -10.78 10.46 18.39
C ASP A 890 -11.72 9.67 17.44
N VAL A 891 -11.14 9.21 16.35
CA VAL A 891 -11.83 8.47 15.27
C VAL A 891 -11.10 7.18 14.98
N ALA A 892 -11.85 6.07 14.97
CA ALA A 892 -11.34 4.76 14.58
C ALA A 892 -11.72 4.43 13.12
N HIS A 893 -10.91 3.64 12.44
CA HIS A 893 -11.09 3.31 11.03
C HIS A 893 -10.99 1.81 10.75
N ARG A 894 -11.76 1.31 9.74
CA ARG A 894 -11.68 -0.06 9.22
C ARG A 894 -11.81 -0.06 7.70
N LEU A 895 -11.18 -1.04 7.05
CA LEU A 895 -11.42 -1.28 5.61
C LEU A 895 -12.80 -1.92 5.40
N ILE A 896 -13.46 -1.57 4.32
CA ILE A 896 -14.69 -2.19 3.84
C ILE A 896 -14.32 -3.32 2.84
N PRO A 897 -15.01 -4.49 2.88
CA PRO A 897 -16.13 -4.85 3.77
C PRO A 897 -15.67 -5.18 5.20
N ALA A 898 -16.42 -4.71 6.18
CA ALA A 898 -16.21 -4.97 7.59
C ALA A 898 -16.98 -6.22 8.05
N THR A 899 -16.40 -6.99 8.97
CA THR A 899 -17.06 -8.12 9.63
C THR A 899 -17.77 -7.68 10.92
N ASP A 900 -18.60 -8.54 11.47
CA ASP A 900 -19.23 -8.36 12.79
C ASP A 900 -18.20 -8.02 13.88
N ARG A 901 -17.06 -8.73 13.88
CA ARG A 901 -15.97 -8.45 14.82
C ARG A 901 -15.28 -7.12 14.57
N ASP A 902 -15.16 -6.70 13.31
CA ASP A 902 -14.60 -5.39 12.95
C ASP A 902 -15.49 -4.26 13.49
N ALA A 903 -16.80 -4.36 13.36
CA ALA A 903 -17.74 -3.38 13.91
C ALA A 903 -17.68 -3.32 15.43
N ALA A 904 -17.72 -4.47 16.11
CA ALA A 904 -17.61 -4.55 17.55
C ALA A 904 -16.26 -3.99 18.10
N SER A 905 -15.17 -4.21 17.37
CA SER A 905 -13.87 -3.66 17.77
C SER A 905 -13.76 -2.17 17.49
N LEU A 906 -14.34 -1.69 16.39
CA LEU A 906 -14.28 -0.30 15.95
C LEU A 906 -14.91 0.65 17.00
N ILE A 907 -16.06 0.31 17.56
CA ILE A 907 -16.73 1.11 18.59
C ILE A 907 -15.97 1.13 19.94
N ARG A 908 -15.11 0.15 20.20
CA ARG A 908 -14.32 0.05 21.44
C ARG A 908 -12.95 0.71 21.35
N GLU A 909 -12.51 1.05 20.15
CA GLU A 909 -11.17 1.57 19.88
C GLU A 909 -11.05 3.08 20.17
N VAL A 910 -12.15 3.84 20.05
CA VAL A 910 -12.12 5.28 20.38
C VAL A 910 -11.91 5.48 21.87
N ARG A 911 -11.13 6.51 22.26
CA ARG A 911 -10.83 6.80 23.67
C ARG A 911 -12.08 7.09 24.50
N ALA A 912 -13.06 7.70 23.86
CA ALA A 912 -14.34 8.03 24.49
C ALA A 912 -15.34 6.85 24.52
N ALA A 913 -14.96 5.64 24.05
CA ALA A 913 -15.80 4.43 24.09
C ALA A 913 -16.49 4.14 25.42
N PRO A 914 -15.85 4.37 26.61
CA PRO A 914 -16.54 4.14 27.89
C PRO A 914 -17.88 4.80 28.03
N LEU A 915 -18.14 5.93 27.34
CA LEU A 915 -19.44 6.60 27.33
C LEU A 915 -20.56 5.72 26.74
N LEU A 916 -20.24 4.84 25.83
CA LEU A 916 -21.19 3.88 25.23
C LEU A 916 -21.53 2.73 26.20
N PHE A 917 -20.59 2.36 27.07
CA PHE A 917 -20.66 1.20 27.95
C PHE A 917 -21.01 1.54 29.40
N GLY A 918 -21.54 2.73 29.69
CA GLY A 918 -22.04 3.08 31.01
C GLY A 918 -21.03 3.74 31.95
N TRP A 919 -20.25 4.70 31.43
CA TRP A 919 -19.29 5.49 32.21
C TRP A 919 -19.93 6.12 33.46
N ARG A 920 -19.28 5.90 34.64
CA ARG A 920 -19.69 6.43 35.96
C ARG A 920 -21.12 6.07 36.36
N GLY A 921 -21.63 4.90 35.94
CA GLY A 921 -22.97 4.43 36.29
C GLY A 921 -24.08 4.94 35.38
N ALA A 922 -23.76 5.56 34.23
CA ALA A 922 -24.74 5.83 33.19
C ALA A 922 -25.29 4.51 32.62
N VAL A 923 -26.49 4.57 32.06
CA VAL A 923 -27.08 3.42 31.38
C VAL A 923 -26.32 3.17 30.08
N PRO A 924 -25.81 1.95 29.81
CA PRO A 924 -25.21 1.62 28.52
C PRO A 924 -26.18 1.87 27.37
N VAL A 925 -25.66 2.28 26.23
CA VAL A 925 -26.45 2.46 25.02
C VAL A 925 -26.54 1.15 24.23
N ASP A 926 -27.44 1.12 23.21
CA ASP A 926 -27.64 -0.04 22.34
C ASP A 926 -26.49 -0.19 21.34
N THR A 927 -25.43 -0.82 21.79
CA THR A 927 -24.23 -1.07 20.96
C THR A 927 -24.48 -2.07 19.85
N ASP A 928 -25.46 -2.98 20.01
CA ASP A 928 -25.80 -3.97 18.98
C ASP A 928 -26.45 -3.28 17.77
N ALA A 929 -27.37 -2.34 18.03
CA ALA A 929 -27.96 -1.52 16.97
C ALA A 929 -26.90 -0.63 16.27
N LEU A 930 -25.90 -0.13 17.02
CA LEU A 930 -24.80 0.64 16.47
C LEU A 930 -23.87 -0.22 15.59
N GLU A 931 -23.53 -1.43 16.02
CA GLU A 931 -22.76 -2.40 15.25
C GLU A 931 -23.51 -2.77 13.95
N GLU A 932 -24.80 -3.02 14.02
CA GLU A 932 -25.64 -3.28 12.84
C GLU A 932 -25.62 -2.11 11.85
N LEU A 933 -25.75 -0.86 12.32
CA LEU A 933 -25.71 0.32 11.45
C LEU A 933 -24.35 0.43 10.73
N LEU A 934 -23.24 0.24 11.44
CA LEU A 934 -21.90 0.23 10.85
C LEU A 934 -21.76 -0.81 9.73
N LEU A 935 -22.27 -2.01 9.95
CA LEU A 935 -22.25 -3.11 8.98
C LEU A 935 -23.14 -2.84 7.76
N ARG A 936 -24.30 -2.20 7.95
CA ARG A 936 -25.18 -1.77 6.86
C ARG A 936 -24.54 -0.68 6.00
N VAL A 937 -23.85 0.28 6.61
CA VAL A 937 -23.06 1.31 5.88
C VAL A 937 -21.90 0.65 5.12
N SER A 938 -21.21 -0.30 5.75
CA SER A 938 -20.16 -1.08 5.09
C SER A 938 -20.70 -1.83 3.87
N ARG A 939 -21.82 -2.50 4.00
CA ARG A 939 -22.47 -3.25 2.93
C ARG A 939 -22.90 -2.35 1.77
N LEU A 940 -23.51 -1.19 2.07
CA LEU A 940 -23.94 -0.22 1.07
C LEU A 940 -22.75 0.24 0.18
N VAL A 941 -21.62 0.58 0.82
CA VAL A 941 -20.44 1.09 0.08
C VAL A 941 -19.71 -0.03 -0.68
N ASP A 942 -19.76 -1.27 -0.19
CA ASP A 942 -19.20 -2.44 -0.88
C ASP A 942 -20.00 -2.80 -2.14
N ASP A 943 -21.35 -2.80 -2.04
CA ASP A 943 -22.25 -3.14 -3.14
C ASP A 943 -22.33 -2.04 -4.22
N LEU A 944 -22.12 -0.77 -3.84
CA LEU A 944 -22.32 0.42 -4.69
C LEU A 944 -21.02 1.22 -4.84
N PRO A 945 -20.11 0.81 -5.71
CA PRO A 945 -18.80 1.46 -5.87
C PRO A 945 -18.87 2.87 -6.45
N GLU A 946 -20.06 3.32 -6.92
CA GLU A 946 -20.34 4.71 -7.28
C GLU A 946 -20.52 5.63 -6.07
N VAL A 947 -20.74 5.07 -4.87
CA VAL A 947 -20.83 5.85 -3.63
C VAL A 947 -19.43 6.25 -3.20
N ALA A 948 -19.12 7.55 -3.31
CA ALA A 948 -17.82 8.09 -2.96
C ALA A 948 -17.67 8.38 -1.46
N SER A 949 -18.75 8.82 -0.78
CA SER A 949 -18.82 8.90 0.68
C SER A 949 -20.24 8.81 1.21
N VAL A 950 -20.32 8.32 2.45
CA VAL A 950 -21.51 8.36 3.31
C VAL A 950 -21.09 8.99 4.63
N ASP A 951 -21.77 10.04 5.05
CA ASP A 951 -21.53 10.72 6.32
C ASP A 951 -22.85 10.75 7.09
N LEU A 952 -22.92 10.11 8.25
CA LEU A 952 -24.07 10.09 9.18
C LEU A 952 -23.66 10.87 10.44
N GLU A 953 -24.20 12.07 10.59
CA GLU A 953 -23.81 12.97 11.67
C GLU A 953 -24.92 13.97 12.04
N PRO A 954 -25.41 13.95 13.29
CA PRO A 954 -25.13 12.94 14.31
C PRO A 954 -26.01 11.69 14.20
N VAL A 955 -25.53 10.59 14.77
CA VAL A 955 -26.29 9.40 15.09
C VAL A 955 -26.45 9.32 16.59
N VAL A 956 -27.68 9.45 17.10
CA VAL A 956 -27.96 9.36 18.54
C VAL A 956 -28.20 7.91 18.91
N VAL A 957 -27.32 7.33 19.72
CA VAL A 957 -27.45 5.95 20.20
C VAL A 957 -28.06 5.99 21.60
N ALA A 958 -29.27 5.51 21.74
CA ALA A 958 -30.03 5.48 22.98
C ALA A 958 -29.85 4.12 23.71
N PRO A 959 -30.32 3.96 24.97
CA PRO A 959 -30.32 2.65 25.63
C PRO A 959 -31.15 1.58 24.90
N HIS A 960 -32.05 1.98 24.01
CA HIS A 960 -32.84 1.09 23.16
C HIS A 960 -32.93 1.71 21.76
N GLY A 961 -32.20 1.15 20.80
CA GLY A 961 -32.17 1.60 19.42
C GLY A 961 -31.34 2.86 19.19
N LEU A 962 -31.36 3.34 17.97
CA LEU A 962 -30.63 4.55 17.54
C LEU A 962 -31.48 5.41 16.59
N ALA A 963 -31.01 6.65 16.36
CA ALA A 963 -31.64 7.59 15.43
C ALA A 963 -30.59 8.32 14.59
N VAL A 964 -30.62 8.14 13.27
CA VAL A 964 -29.80 8.90 12.32
C VAL A 964 -30.49 10.22 12.04
N LEU A 965 -29.91 11.34 12.48
CA LEU A 965 -30.54 12.64 12.38
C LEU A 965 -30.22 13.40 11.11
N GLU A 966 -29.02 13.22 10.59
CA GLU A 966 -28.60 13.81 9.31
C GLU A 966 -27.74 12.79 8.55
N ALA A 967 -27.93 12.74 7.25
CA ALA A 967 -27.18 11.87 6.38
C ALA A 967 -26.76 12.60 5.12
N ARG A 968 -25.54 12.39 4.69
CA ARG A 968 -25.00 12.97 3.46
C ARG A 968 -24.35 11.87 2.63
N VAL A 969 -24.76 11.78 1.37
CA VAL A 969 -24.18 10.81 0.42
C VAL A 969 -23.60 11.56 -0.77
N ARG A 970 -22.38 11.19 -1.15
CA ARG A 970 -21.73 11.67 -2.36
C ARG A 970 -21.53 10.51 -3.32
N ILE A 971 -21.81 10.75 -4.59
CA ILE A 971 -21.62 9.76 -5.66
C ILE A 971 -20.65 10.28 -6.72
N ALA A 972 -19.94 9.36 -7.34
CA ALA A 972 -19.06 9.59 -8.47
C ALA A 972 -19.29 8.53 -9.55
N PRO A 973 -18.99 8.82 -10.82
CA PRO A 973 -18.91 7.76 -11.83
C PRO A 973 -17.94 6.66 -11.34
N LEU A 974 -18.23 5.41 -11.71
CA LEU A 974 -17.36 4.27 -11.40
C LEU A 974 -15.90 4.61 -11.69
N PRO A 975 -14.99 4.51 -10.72
CA PRO A 975 -13.59 4.55 -11.02
C PRO A 975 -13.25 3.38 -11.93
N VAL A 976 -12.38 3.61 -12.92
CA VAL A 976 -11.87 2.51 -13.75
C VAL A 976 -11.18 1.52 -12.78
N ARG A 977 -11.77 0.34 -12.62
CA ARG A 977 -11.24 -0.69 -11.73
C ARG A 977 -9.94 -1.23 -12.33
N THR A 978 -8.81 -0.75 -11.84
CA THR A 978 -7.49 -1.23 -12.23
C THR A 978 -7.11 -2.55 -11.52
N ASP A 979 -7.86 -2.94 -10.50
CA ASP A 979 -7.65 -4.17 -9.70
C ASP A 979 -8.32 -5.42 -10.30
N LEU A 980 -9.31 -5.25 -11.18
CA LEU A 980 -9.97 -6.32 -11.95
C LEU A 980 -9.50 -6.35 -13.42
N GLY A 981 -8.73 -5.35 -13.84
CA GLY A 981 -8.15 -5.30 -15.18
C GLY A 981 -7.03 -6.32 -15.36
N PRO A 982 -6.58 -6.52 -16.62
CA PRO A 982 -5.42 -7.35 -16.88
C PRO A 982 -4.25 -6.82 -16.06
N ARG A 983 -3.52 -7.74 -15.44
CA ARG A 983 -2.43 -7.37 -14.54
C ARG A 983 -1.34 -6.65 -15.28
N ALA A 984 -1.24 -5.36 -15.02
CA ALA A 984 -0.16 -4.53 -15.45
C ALA A 984 0.78 -4.28 -14.26
N MET A 985 2.08 -4.38 -14.49
CA MET A 985 3.06 -3.84 -13.55
C MET A 985 2.83 -2.34 -13.47
N SER A 986 2.55 -1.82 -12.27
CA SER A 986 2.30 -0.39 -12.09
C SER A 986 3.51 0.42 -12.57
N THR A 987 3.24 1.48 -13.32
CA THR A 987 4.22 2.54 -13.58
C THR A 987 4.04 3.59 -12.50
N LEU A 988 4.97 3.70 -11.57
CA LEU A 988 5.00 4.76 -10.56
C LEU A 988 5.55 6.05 -11.13
#